data_00fb0f1ac60c426e1e4abf1f21d8a12b
#
_entry.id   00fb0f1ac60c426e1e4abf1f21d8a12b
#
_cell.length_a   1.000
_cell.length_b   1.000
_cell.length_c   1.000
_cell.angle_alpha   90.00
_cell.angle_beta   90.00
_cell.angle_gamma   90.00
#
_symmetry.space_group_name_H-M   'P 1'
#
loop_
_entity.id
_entity.type
_entity.pdbx_description
1 polymer ?
#
loop_
_entity_poly.entity_id
_entity_poly.type
_entity_poly.pdbx_seq_one_letter_code
_entity_poly.pdbx_strand_id
1 'polypeptide(L)'
;MTVEQIEAVVKSRLAKEIKDGVQTFQHQIITMTSTNGQSPFVSVFMYLNEVKDSQTKADLALLIEEVLKQRIQGIPNEQGMFVSPTFPKLIYVLEEDNIHENSKYYYLTKLAAQCTSKRMVPDYISEKIMKQLKVDKNGNGHCFPSMGCVDGQEVITYKMFGQLYTESFERFWNRTGQYFIQKKQQNNKDYYRDLENVVIWDSKLQEFTPCYRVIKNHNNKWLRLTFSNGRGITCTSDHPFETENRGVVQAKDLKETDIILNDTQSYSENNIPLNNDIAWLLGFMLCDGCYDSHVFSSIALNGEDDIQNRFCDIFENHFNNTVNIKEQLRGEKGNYKDLQVKGINTPLTKIIDWFYREFEGKQKINRHIPQQIFSATKEAKLSFLAGMIDADGHINNKEKLSRIQIGSTNKELALQQLLLIQSLGMQGYLYYNHYDGHDKNKIRYRIEFIPSNELINYLTCKKKIEHFENNIYSNSTKNKQIISLTKTELFEKDGFSYDVTTQSEHFTVSGIYSHNCRSFLPPYITSNNEVKFYGRFNIGVCTLNLVHIALESERNITKFYELLEYYANLCYKAQMIRGRRLENTPSDVAPILWQHGVLARLKKKEKIGKLFYDGYASISLGYAGMYETIKYLTGQSHTSEEGKELAISILKKLNQYCEKWNNETGYGFSVYGTPIESTTYKFARANQRDFGIIPEVTEYDYITNSYHINVREEIDAFEKLTLESQFQENSLGGAISYVEVPDMNENIPAVLEIMKHIYDTIMYAELNTRSDYCGCCGYTGEIKLSKTDNGYIWKCPNCGNEDINNMTIVRRVCGYLGQVSNGVNDGRLGDYHGRVLHL
;
A
#
# COMPACT_ATOMS: atom_id res chain seq x y z
N MET A 1 -6.53 -46.40 -6.51
CA MET A 1 -7.18 -45.53 -5.52
C MET A 1 -8.37 -44.86 -6.21
N THR A 2 -9.52 -44.83 -5.55
CA THR A 2 -10.67 -44.07 -6.05
C THR A 2 -10.42 -42.57 -5.88
N VAL A 3 -11.18 -41.72 -6.57
CA VAL A 3 -11.09 -40.26 -6.43
C VAL A 3 -11.27 -39.87 -4.95
N GLU A 4 -12.22 -40.41 -4.27
CA GLU A 4 -12.49 -40.19 -2.83
C GLU A 4 -11.29 -40.55 -1.95
N GLN A 5 -10.60 -41.67 -2.24
CA GLN A 5 -9.38 -42.06 -1.53
C GLN A 5 -8.22 -41.11 -1.80
N ILE A 6 -8.10 -40.58 -3.02
CA ILE A 6 -7.10 -39.58 -3.36
C ILE A 6 -7.38 -38.28 -2.62
N GLU A 7 -8.61 -37.81 -2.64
CA GLU A 7 -9.03 -36.58 -1.92
C GLU A 7 -8.79 -36.69 -0.41
N ALA A 8 -9.11 -37.84 0.21
CA ALA A 8 -8.85 -38.07 1.64
C ALA A 8 -7.35 -38.00 1.96
N VAL A 9 -6.50 -38.61 1.11
CA VAL A 9 -5.03 -38.55 1.29
C VAL A 9 -4.50 -37.13 1.10
N VAL A 10 -4.98 -36.41 0.07
CA VAL A 10 -4.60 -35.01 -0.18
C VAL A 10 -4.97 -34.13 1.02
N LYS A 11 -6.21 -34.26 1.52
CA LYS A 11 -6.68 -33.50 2.69
C LYS A 11 -5.85 -33.79 3.94
N SER A 12 -5.52 -35.06 4.19
CA SER A 12 -4.70 -35.45 5.34
C SER A 12 -3.28 -34.90 5.24
N ARG A 13 -2.65 -34.95 4.06
CA ARG A 13 -1.31 -34.40 3.81
C ARG A 13 -1.30 -32.87 3.95
N LEU A 14 -2.29 -32.20 3.36
CA LEU A 14 -2.43 -30.74 3.46
C LEU A 14 -2.54 -30.29 4.93
N ALA A 15 -3.40 -30.95 5.71
CA ALA A 15 -3.56 -30.65 7.13
C ALA A 15 -2.25 -30.82 7.91
N LYS A 16 -1.48 -31.86 7.59
CA LYS A 16 -0.16 -32.09 8.18
C LYS A 16 0.84 -30.99 7.82
N GLU A 17 0.93 -30.62 6.53
CA GLU A 17 1.84 -29.55 6.05
C GLU A 17 1.52 -28.20 6.71
N ILE A 18 0.22 -27.84 6.83
CA ILE A 18 -0.22 -26.64 7.51
C ILE A 18 0.21 -26.67 8.98
N LYS A 19 -0.05 -27.78 9.67
CA LYS A 19 0.33 -27.97 11.08
C LYS A 19 1.84 -27.81 11.30
N ASP A 20 2.64 -28.53 10.51
CA ASP A 20 4.10 -28.51 10.62
C ASP A 20 4.66 -27.11 10.26
N GLY A 21 4.08 -26.44 9.26
CA GLY A 21 4.45 -25.08 8.86
C GLY A 21 4.17 -24.03 9.94
N VAL A 22 2.99 -24.06 10.55
CA VAL A 22 2.60 -23.14 11.64
C VAL A 22 3.48 -23.38 12.87
N GLN A 23 3.75 -24.64 13.21
CA GLN A 23 4.65 -24.99 14.33
C GLN A 23 6.07 -24.47 14.09
N THR A 24 6.61 -24.66 12.89
CA THR A 24 7.95 -24.17 12.51
C THR A 24 8.03 -22.66 12.61
N PHE A 25 7.02 -21.95 12.11
CA PHE A 25 6.94 -20.50 12.19
C PHE A 25 6.94 -19.99 13.64
N GLN A 26 6.11 -20.56 14.51
CA GLN A 26 6.06 -20.18 15.91
C GLN A 26 7.39 -20.47 16.62
N HIS A 27 7.98 -21.65 16.38
CA HIS A 27 9.26 -22.03 16.99
C HIS A 27 10.36 -21.05 16.62
N GLN A 28 10.46 -20.66 15.35
CA GLN A 28 11.49 -19.70 14.91
C GLN A 28 11.34 -18.34 15.57
N ILE A 29 10.11 -17.83 15.72
CA ILE A 29 9.89 -16.52 16.38
C ILE A 29 10.26 -16.59 17.86
N ILE A 30 9.92 -17.66 18.55
CA ILE A 30 10.15 -17.80 20.01
C ILE A 30 11.63 -17.98 20.31
N THR A 31 12.35 -18.70 19.47
CA THR A 31 13.78 -18.95 19.64
C THR A 31 14.67 -17.81 19.14
N MET A 32 14.13 -16.86 18.42
CA MET A 32 14.86 -15.71 17.93
C MET A 32 14.99 -14.65 19.02
N THR A 33 16.21 -14.25 19.34
CA THR A 33 16.48 -13.18 20.30
C THR A 33 17.30 -12.06 19.64
N SER A 34 17.00 -10.81 20.00
CA SER A 34 17.83 -9.67 19.65
C SER A 34 19.11 -9.67 20.47
N THR A 35 20.07 -8.82 20.09
CA THR A 35 21.32 -8.62 20.85
C THR A 35 21.09 -8.20 22.31
N ASN A 36 19.91 -7.69 22.65
CA ASN A 36 19.50 -7.32 24.00
C ASN A 36 18.70 -8.42 24.72
N GLY A 37 18.64 -9.64 24.17
CA GLY A 37 17.89 -10.74 24.76
C GLY A 37 16.36 -10.63 24.63
N GLN A 38 15.83 -9.73 23.82
CA GLN A 38 14.39 -9.57 23.58
C GLN A 38 13.96 -10.36 22.34
N SER A 39 12.79 -10.99 22.42
CA SER A 39 12.15 -11.58 21.26
C SER A 39 11.72 -10.51 20.26
N PRO A 40 11.78 -10.76 18.93
CA PRO A 40 11.33 -9.81 17.95
C PRO A 40 9.83 -9.55 18.09
N PHE A 41 9.44 -8.28 18.00
CA PHE A 41 8.02 -7.87 18.04
C PHE A 41 7.36 -8.18 16.69
N VAL A 42 6.81 -9.37 16.57
CA VAL A 42 6.13 -9.86 15.36
C VAL A 42 4.64 -9.98 15.63
N SER A 43 3.81 -9.41 14.76
CA SER A 43 2.35 -9.58 14.78
C SER A 43 1.90 -10.43 13.60
N VAL A 44 0.99 -11.37 13.87
CA VAL A 44 0.26 -12.14 12.85
C VAL A 44 -1.13 -11.56 12.75
N PHE A 45 -1.48 -11.13 11.57
CA PHE A 45 -2.75 -10.54 11.26
C PHE A 45 -3.64 -11.59 10.59
N MET A 46 -4.74 -11.93 11.25
CA MET A 46 -5.68 -12.96 10.81
C MET A 46 -6.93 -12.27 10.23
N TYR A 47 -6.87 -11.96 8.92
CA TYR A 47 -7.86 -11.16 8.21
C TYR A 47 -8.32 -11.88 6.94
N LEU A 48 -9.57 -12.37 6.92
CA LEU A 48 -10.11 -13.15 5.79
C LEU A 48 -10.39 -12.29 4.56
N ASN A 49 -10.88 -11.05 4.74
CA ASN A 49 -11.16 -10.12 3.65
C ASN A 49 -9.90 -9.48 3.05
N GLU A 50 -8.70 -9.83 3.52
CA GLU A 50 -7.44 -9.54 2.84
C GLU A 50 -7.43 -10.16 1.43
N VAL A 51 -8.11 -11.29 1.25
CA VAL A 51 -8.25 -11.96 -0.03
C VAL A 51 -9.71 -11.99 -0.47
N LYS A 52 -9.96 -11.77 -1.76
CA LYS A 52 -11.31 -11.71 -2.33
C LYS A 52 -11.74 -13.02 -3.00
N ASP A 53 -10.77 -13.81 -3.47
CA ASP A 53 -11.03 -15.11 -4.07
C ASP A 53 -11.50 -16.11 -3.01
N SER A 54 -12.58 -16.79 -3.29
CA SER A 54 -13.25 -17.69 -2.35
C SER A 54 -12.41 -18.91 -1.98
N GLN A 55 -11.57 -19.40 -2.87
CA GLN A 55 -10.68 -20.54 -2.60
C GLN A 55 -9.52 -20.11 -1.71
N THR A 56 -8.85 -19.01 -2.05
CA THR A 56 -7.75 -18.47 -1.24
C THR A 56 -8.24 -18.06 0.16
N LYS A 57 -9.48 -17.52 0.26
CA LYS A 57 -10.08 -17.23 1.56
C LYS A 57 -10.33 -18.50 2.37
N ALA A 58 -10.74 -19.59 1.74
CA ALA A 58 -10.89 -20.88 2.40
C ALA A 58 -9.54 -21.47 2.85
N ASP A 59 -8.50 -21.33 2.03
CA ASP A 59 -7.15 -21.78 2.38
C ASP A 59 -6.57 -20.94 3.54
N LEU A 60 -6.78 -19.62 3.53
CA LEU A 60 -6.41 -18.73 4.63
C LEU A 60 -7.15 -19.09 5.92
N ALA A 61 -8.42 -19.46 5.82
CA ALA A 61 -9.20 -19.91 6.98
C ALA A 61 -8.61 -21.17 7.64
N LEU A 62 -8.07 -22.12 6.86
CA LEU A 62 -7.37 -23.28 7.39
C LEU A 62 -6.08 -22.92 8.14
N LEU A 63 -5.34 -21.93 7.64
CA LEU A 63 -4.14 -21.41 8.31
C LEU A 63 -4.51 -20.72 9.62
N ILE A 64 -5.53 -19.85 9.61
CA ILE A 64 -6.03 -19.17 10.82
C ILE A 64 -6.50 -20.18 11.86
N GLU A 65 -7.25 -21.18 11.43
CA GLU A 65 -7.73 -22.26 12.28
C GLU A 65 -6.57 -22.98 12.99
N GLU A 66 -5.53 -23.33 12.25
CA GLU A 66 -4.37 -24.05 12.82
C GLU A 66 -3.55 -23.15 13.76
N VAL A 67 -3.37 -21.86 13.41
CA VAL A 67 -2.71 -20.88 14.30
C VAL A 67 -3.44 -20.77 15.64
N LEU A 68 -4.77 -20.69 15.62
CA LEU A 68 -5.59 -20.63 16.83
C LEU A 68 -5.53 -21.93 17.62
N LYS A 69 -5.61 -23.11 16.98
CA LYS A 69 -5.51 -24.43 17.64
C LYS A 69 -4.17 -24.60 18.35
N GLN A 70 -3.07 -24.27 17.71
CA GLN A 70 -1.74 -24.36 18.33
C GLN A 70 -1.57 -23.35 19.46
N ARG A 71 -2.15 -22.15 19.34
CA ARG A 71 -2.15 -21.18 20.42
C ARG A 71 -2.98 -21.66 21.63
N ILE A 72 -4.13 -22.29 21.42
CA ILE A 72 -4.93 -22.91 22.48
C ILE A 72 -4.14 -24.01 23.19
N GLN A 73 -3.41 -24.84 22.46
CA GLN A 73 -2.52 -25.84 23.02
C GLN A 73 -1.43 -25.19 23.89
N GLY A 74 -0.79 -24.11 23.39
CA GLY A 74 0.34 -23.48 24.05
C GLY A 74 1.65 -24.22 23.82
N ILE A 75 2.70 -23.79 24.55
CA ILE A 75 4.06 -24.33 24.46
C ILE A 75 4.50 -24.79 25.83
N PRO A 76 5.09 -25.99 25.97
CA PRO A 76 5.58 -26.46 27.28
C PRO A 76 6.78 -25.60 27.72
N ASN A 77 6.73 -25.12 28.95
CA ASN A 77 7.87 -24.49 29.62
C ASN A 77 8.85 -25.57 30.17
N GLU A 78 9.89 -25.14 30.86
CA GLU A 78 10.89 -26.03 31.46
C GLU A 78 10.32 -27.05 32.46
N GLN A 79 9.17 -26.73 33.10
CA GLN A 79 8.45 -27.60 34.01
C GLN A 79 7.42 -28.48 33.26
N GLY A 80 7.38 -28.45 31.93
CA GLY A 80 6.42 -29.22 31.12
C GLY A 80 4.99 -28.64 31.11
N MET A 81 4.78 -27.46 31.68
CA MET A 81 3.48 -26.79 31.67
C MET A 81 3.26 -26.02 30.38
N PHE A 82 2.08 -26.15 29.79
CA PHE A 82 1.73 -25.43 28.54
C PHE A 82 1.36 -23.97 28.81
N VAL A 83 2.25 -23.08 28.45
CA VAL A 83 2.10 -21.63 28.61
C VAL A 83 1.79 -20.94 27.28
N SER A 84 1.25 -19.72 27.36
CA SER A 84 1.04 -18.88 26.18
C SER A 84 2.34 -18.17 25.79
N PRO A 85 2.86 -18.34 24.56
CA PRO A 85 4.01 -17.57 24.12
C PRO A 85 3.62 -16.09 23.93
N THR A 86 4.50 -15.18 24.31
CA THR A 86 4.28 -13.73 24.15
C THR A 86 4.22 -13.34 22.67
N PHE A 87 5.04 -13.97 21.82
CA PHE A 87 5.11 -13.71 20.38
C PHE A 87 4.98 -15.01 19.56
N PRO A 88 4.46 -14.91 18.32
CA PRO A 88 3.93 -13.70 17.67
C PRO A 88 2.67 -13.20 18.34
N LYS A 89 2.48 -11.88 18.37
CA LYS A 89 1.21 -11.28 18.76
C LYS A 89 0.15 -11.68 17.72
N LEU A 90 -0.99 -12.19 18.16
CA LEU A 90 -2.09 -12.56 17.28
C LEU A 90 -3.15 -11.47 17.29
N ILE A 91 -3.55 -11.03 16.11
CA ILE A 91 -4.62 -10.06 15.90
C ILE A 91 -5.67 -10.70 14.99
N TYR A 92 -6.91 -10.81 15.45
CA TYR A 92 -8.02 -11.37 14.72
C TYR A 92 -8.98 -10.27 14.28
N VAL A 93 -9.22 -10.17 12.98
CA VAL A 93 -10.15 -9.17 12.44
C VAL A 93 -11.57 -9.73 12.48
N LEU A 94 -12.45 -8.98 13.13
CA LEU A 94 -13.88 -9.22 13.14
C LEU A 94 -14.48 -8.64 11.87
N GLU A 95 -15.09 -9.48 11.06
CA GLU A 95 -15.58 -9.19 9.72
C GLU A 95 -17.02 -9.66 9.54
N GLU A 96 -17.73 -9.11 8.57
CA GLU A 96 -19.09 -9.55 8.23
C GLU A 96 -19.16 -11.06 7.98
N ASP A 97 -18.13 -11.62 7.33
CA ASP A 97 -18.07 -13.04 6.97
C ASP A 97 -17.82 -13.99 8.16
N ASN A 98 -17.45 -13.47 9.34
CA ASN A 98 -17.07 -14.29 10.49
C ASN A 98 -17.78 -13.95 11.82
N ILE A 99 -18.44 -12.79 11.93
CA ILE A 99 -19.02 -12.32 13.21
C ILE A 99 -20.44 -12.83 13.46
N HIS A 100 -21.23 -13.10 12.44
CA HIS A 100 -22.61 -13.55 12.57
C HIS A 100 -22.70 -15.08 12.62
N GLU A 101 -23.62 -15.64 13.41
CA GLU A 101 -23.76 -17.09 13.61
C GLU A 101 -23.98 -17.89 12.32
N ASN A 102 -24.65 -17.30 11.34
CA ASN A 102 -24.91 -17.89 10.05
C ASN A 102 -23.79 -17.62 9.01
N SER A 103 -22.75 -16.89 9.38
CA SER A 103 -21.62 -16.62 8.50
C SER A 103 -20.77 -17.87 8.27
N LYS A 104 -20.23 -18.01 7.06
CA LYS A 104 -19.45 -19.17 6.64
C LYS A 104 -18.25 -19.46 7.56
N TYR A 105 -17.62 -18.42 8.08
CA TYR A 105 -16.40 -18.52 8.89
C TYR A 105 -16.63 -18.23 10.38
N TYR A 106 -17.88 -18.23 10.87
CA TYR A 106 -18.21 -18.04 12.28
C TYR A 106 -17.51 -19.06 13.21
N TYR A 107 -17.23 -20.25 12.72
CA TYR A 107 -16.49 -21.25 13.48
C TYR A 107 -15.08 -20.79 13.90
N LEU A 108 -14.42 -19.94 13.09
CA LEU A 108 -13.14 -19.33 13.44
C LEU A 108 -13.29 -18.34 14.59
N THR A 109 -14.36 -17.57 14.61
CA THR A 109 -14.68 -16.64 15.71
C THR A 109 -14.95 -17.40 17.01
N LYS A 110 -15.66 -18.53 16.95
CA LYS A 110 -15.80 -19.43 18.10
C LYS A 110 -14.45 -19.96 18.59
N LEU A 111 -13.58 -20.36 17.66
CA LEU A 111 -12.25 -20.85 18.00
C LEU A 111 -11.36 -19.73 18.57
N ALA A 112 -11.48 -18.52 18.06
CA ALA A 112 -10.81 -17.33 18.60
C ALA A 112 -11.30 -17.00 20.02
N ALA A 113 -12.60 -17.09 20.29
CA ALA A 113 -13.18 -16.93 21.61
C ALA A 113 -12.65 -17.98 22.62
N GLN A 114 -12.55 -19.25 22.21
CA GLN A 114 -11.92 -20.31 23.01
C GLN A 114 -10.44 -20.03 23.27
N CYS A 115 -9.73 -19.53 22.27
CA CYS A 115 -8.34 -19.14 22.41
C CYS A 115 -8.18 -17.99 23.43
N THR A 116 -9.00 -16.96 23.32
CA THR A 116 -9.00 -15.83 24.25
C THR A 116 -9.30 -16.26 25.68
N SER A 117 -10.32 -17.09 25.89
CA SER A 117 -10.71 -17.59 27.23
C SER A 117 -9.57 -18.32 27.92
N LYS A 118 -8.77 -19.08 27.17
CA LYS A 118 -7.68 -19.90 27.71
C LYS A 118 -6.31 -19.19 27.70
N ARG A 119 -6.05 -18.26 26.75
CA ARG A 119 -4.72 -17.74 26.46
C ARG A 119 -4.63 -16.21 26.40
N MET A 120 -5.71 -15.47 26.58
CA MET A 120 -5.81 -14.01 26.47
C MET A 120 -5.38 -13.46 25.10
N VAL A 121 -5.44 -14.24 24.07
CA VAL A 121 -5.18 -13.90 22.67
C VAL A 121 -6.14 -14.66 21.77
N PRO A 122 -6.47 -14.14 20.57
CA PRO A 122 -5.96 -12.94 19.91
C PRO A 122 -6.55 -11.63 20.44
N ASP A 123 -5.96 -10.51 20.05
CA ASP A 123 -6.59 -9.22 20.13
C ASP A 123 -7.57 -9.05 18.96
N TYR A 124 -8.54 -8.16 19.09
CA TYR A 124 -9.63 -7.97 18.12
C TYR A 124 -9.60 -6.61 17.47
N ILE A 125 -9.76 -6.58 16.16
CA ILE A 125 -9.96 -5.37 15.37
C ILE A 125 -11.30 -5.46 14.65
N SER A 126 -12.11 -4.41 14.75
CA SER A 126 -13.34 -4.27 13.99
C SER A 126 -13.05 -3.76 12.58
N GLU A 127 -13.32 -4.59 11.57
CA GLU A 127 -13.27 -4.15 10.19
C GLU A 127 -14.25 -2.99 9.93
N LYS A 128 -15.44 -3.07 10.47
CA LYS A 128 -16.51 -2.08 10.35
C LYS A 128 -16.08 -0.71 10.86
N ILE A 129 -15.65 -0.64 12.13
CA ILE A 129 -15.23 0.61 12.77
C ILE A 129 -13.93 1.14 12.16
N MET A 130 -13.00 0.24 11.81
CA MET A 130 -11.78 0.65 11.15
C MET A 130 -12.05 1.33 9.81
N LYS A 131 -12.99 0.80 9.02
CA LYS A 131 -13.44 1.42 7.76
C LYS A 131 -14.16 2.77 7.96
N GLN A 132 -14.75 3.00 9.12
CA GLN A 132 -15.39 4.28 9.47
C GLN A 132 -14.38 5.34 9.93
N LEU A 133 -13.42 4.95 10.76
CA LEU A 133 -12.44 5.87 11.35
C LEU A 133 -11.25 6.16 10.45
N LYS A 134 -10.86 5.19 9.64
CA LYS A 134 -9.76 5.32 8.68
C LYS A 134 -10.31 5.61 7.30
N VAL A 135 -11.04 6.69 7.23
CA VAL A 135 -11.57 7.25 6.00
C VAL A 135 -10.53 8.18 5.37
N ASP A 136 -10.41 8.09 4.07
CA ASP A 136 -9.73 9.11 3.29
C ASP A 136 -10.54 10.43 3.32
N LYS A 137 -10.02 11.50 2.72
CA LYS A 137 -10.69 12.82 2.67
C LYS A 137 -12.10 12.78 2.07
N ASN A 138 -12.49 11.68 1.45
CA ASN A 138 -13.73 11.50 0.71
C ASN A 138 -14.70 10.56 1.43
N GLY A 139 -14.36 10.13 2.66
CA GLY A 139 -15.21 9.28 3.46
C GLY A 139 -15.16 7.79 3.11
N ASN A 140 -14.16 7.32 2.31
CA ASN A 140 -13.99 5.90 2.07
C ASN A 140 -13.18 5.26 3.19
N GLY A 141 -13.76 4.26 3.81
CA GLY A 141 -13.12 3.52 4.88
C GLY A 141 -12.18 2.42 4.38
N HIS A 142 -11.01 2.32 4.99
CA HIS A 142 -10.00 1.32 4.66
C HIS A 142 -9.72 0.41 5.85
N CYS A 143 -9.87 -0.90 5.67
CA CYS A 143 -9.43 -1.88 6.68
C CYS A 143 -8.10 -2.52 6.33
N PHE A 144 -7.76 -2.65 5.06
CA PHE A 144 -6.44 -3.00 4.51
C PHE A 144 -6.37 -2.62 3.05
N PRO A 145 -5.17 -2.31 2.52
CA PRO A 145 -5.02 -2.19 1.11
C PRO A 145 -5.22 -3.55 0.44
N SER A 146 -6.19 -3.64 -0.45
CA SER A 146 -6.29 -4.71 -1.40
C SER A 146 -5.10 -4.63 -2.37
N MET A 147 -4.51 -5.75 -2.76
CA MET A 147 -3.52 -5.80 -3.84
C MET A 147 -4.24 -5.63 -5.16
N GLY A 148 -4.32 -4.39 -5.65
CA GLY A 148 -4.86 -4.08 -6.96
C GLY A 148 -3.77 -4.17 -8.03
N CYS A 149 -4.05 -4.85 -9.15
CA CYS A 149 -3.14 -5.08 -10.25
C CYS A 149 -3.71 -4.56 -11.56
N VAL A 150 -2.85 -4.28 -12.57
CA VAL A 150 -3.24 -3.85 -13.91
C VAL A 150 -2.97 -4.94 -14.96
N ASP A 151 -3.62 -4.84 -16.12
CA ASP A 151 -3.44 -5.76 -17.26
C ASP A 151 -2.01 -5.65 -17.83
N GLY A 152 -1.45 -6.77 -18.29
CA GLY A 152 -0.10 -6.84 -18.82
C GLY A 152 0.17 -5.98 -20.07
N GLN A 153 -0.86 -5.51 -20.78
CA GLN A 153 -0.74 -4.61 -21.92
C GLN A 153 -0.70 -3.12 -21.54
N GLU A 154 -0.88 -2.79 -20.25
CA GLU A 154 -0.69 -1.41 -19.77
C GLU A 154 0.78 -1.02 -19.83
N VAL A 155 1.07 0.24 -20.21
CA VAL A 155 2.43 0.72 -20.48
C VAL A 155 2.97 1.52 -19.30
N ILE A 156 4.22 1.23 -18.94
CA ILE A 156 4.99 1.95 -17.93
C ILE A 156 6.28 2.52 -18.52
N THR A 157 6.77 3.61 -17.93
CA THR A 157 8.08 4.18 -18.24
C THR A 157 9.01 3.96 -17.05
N TYR A 158 10.16 3.34 -17.30
CA TYR A 158 11.11 2.98 -16.25
C TYR A 158 12.56 3.02 -16.76
N LYS A 159 13.52 3.05 -15.84
CA LYS A 159 14.93 2.82 -16.14
C LYS A 159 15.42 1.56 -15.47
N MET A 160 16.17 0.77 -16.20
CA MET A 160 16.86 -0.43 -15.69
C MET A 160 18.34 -0.34 -16.06
N PHE A 161 19.21 -0.41 -15.04
CA PHE A 161 20.65 -0.20 -15.22
C PHE A 161 20.99 1.13 -15.94
N GLY A 162 20.17 2.15 -15.73
CA GLY A 162 20.35 3.48 -16.33
C GLY A 162 19.73 3.64 -17.73
N GLN A 163 19.32 2.58 -18.40
CA GLN A 163 18.68 2.64 -19.70
C GLN A 163 17.16 2.85 -19.58
N LEU A 164 16.62 3.80 -20.34
CA LEU A 164 15.20 4.14 -20.39
C LEU A 164 14.40 3.13 -21.23
N TYR A 165 13.22 2.77 -20.73
CA TYR A 165 12.23 1.91 -21.39
C TYR A 165 10.83 2.49 -21.23
N THR A 166 10.02 2.38 -22.28
CA THR A 166 8.58 2.69 -22.26
C THR A 166 7.86 1.55 -22.97
N GLU A 167 7.40 0.57 -22.19
CA GLU A 167 6.84 -0.66 -22.73
C GLU A 167 5.76 -1.24 -21.79
N SER A 168 5.04 -2.27 -22.25
CA SER A 168 4.00 -2.92 -21.48
C SER A 168 4.56 -3.67 -20.27
N PHE A 169 3.70 -3.87 -19.24
CA PHE A 169 4.05 -4.66 -18.05
C PHE A 169 4.49 -6.07 -18.39
N GLU A 170 3.88 -6.68 -19.42
CA GLU A 170 4.26 -8.00 -19.88
C GLU A 170 5.70 -8.02 -20.44
N ARG A 171 6.10 -7.01 -21.22
CA ARG A 171 7.49 -6.86 -21.68
C ARG A 171 8.44 -6.55 -20.54
N PHE A 172 8.06 -5.67 -19.64
CA PHE A 172 8.83 -5.40 -18.42
C PHE A 172 9.08 -6.69 -17.61
N TRP A 173 8.04 -7.51 -17.42
CA TRP A 173 8.18 -8.81 -16.79
C TRP A 173 9.15 -9.73 -17.56
N ASN A 174 9.05 -9.82 -18.89
CA ASN A 174 9.91 -10.67 -19.69
C ASN A 174 11.37 -10.16 -19.66
N ARG A 175 11.57 -8.85 -19.77
CA ARG A 175 12.89 -8.20 -19.71
C ARG A 175 13.56 -8.41 -18.34
N THR A 176 12.86 -8.18 -17.26
CA THR A 176 13.40 -8.42 -15.91
C THR A 176 13.76 -9.89 -15.68
N GLY A 177 13.12 -10.83 -16.39
CA GLY A 177 13.43 -12.25 -16.35
C GLY A 177 14.80 -12.64 -16.88
N GLN A 178 15.45 -11.76 -17.62
CA GLN A 178 16.81 -11.98 -18.11
C GLN A 178 17.87 -11.73 -17.04
N TYR A 179 17.53 -10.95 -15.99
CA TYR A 179 18.45 -10.47 -14.97
C TYR A 179 18.09 -10.92 -13.55
N PHE A 180 16.80 -11.18 -13.29
CA PHE A 180 16.29 -11.45 -11.94
C PHE A 180 15.57 -12.80 -11.87
N ILE A 181 15.79 -13.52 -10.76
CA ILE A 181 15.19 -14.84 -10.55
C ILE A 181 13.71 -14.71 -10.24
N GLN A 182 12.90 -15.45 -11.00
CA GLN A 182 11.48 -15.59 -10.73
C GLN A 182 11.25 -16.46 -9.50
N LYS A 183 10.50 -15.94 -8.54
CA LYS A 183 10.04 -16.64 -7.35
C LYS A 183 8.54 -16.89 -7.45
N LYS A 184 8.09 -18.06 -6.98
CA LYS A 184 6.66 -18.38 -6.90
C LYS A 184 6.07 -17.80 -5.61
N GLN A 185 4.85 -17.28 -5.69
CA GLN A 185 4.03 -17.06 -4.51
C GLN A 185 3.45 -18.40 -4.04
N GLN A 186 2.96 -18.45 -2.81
CA GLN A 186 2.54 -19.70 -2.16
C GLN A 186 1.42 -20.46 -2.89
N ASN A 187 0.60 -19.75 -3.68
CA ASN A 187 -0.53 -20.33 -4.42
C ASN A 187 -0.16 -21.03 -5.74
N ASN A 188 1.13 -21.17 -6.07
CA ASN A 188 1.65 -21.80 -7.29
C ASN A 188 1.20 -21.20 -8.65
N LYS A 189 0.33 -20.18 -8.66
CA LYS A 189 -0.16 -19.51 -9.87
C LYS A 189 0.38 -18.09 -10.03
N ASP A 190 0.88 -17.49 -8.94
CA ASP A 190 1.38 -16.13 -8.90
C ASP A 190 2.89 -16.12 -8.72
N TYR A 191 3.52 -15.08 -9.27
CA TYR A 191 4.97 -14.96 -9.32
C TYR A 191 5.40 -13.56 -8.94
N TYR A 192 6.64 -13.42 -8.48
CA TYR A 192 7.28 -12.13 -8.29
C TYR A 192 8.77 -12.18 -8.58
N ARG A 193 9.36 -11.02 -8.81
CA ARG A 193 10.81 -10.81 -8.88
C ARG A 193 11.20 -9.63 -8.02
N ASP A 194 12.18 -9.80 -7.18
CA ASP A 194 12.85 -8.68 -6.51
C ASP A 194 13.80 -8.03 -7.51
N LEU A 195 13.80 -6.69 -7.54
CA LEU A 195 14.50 -5.88 -8.53
C LEU A 195 15.57 -5.01 -7.88
N GLU A 196 16.69 -4.83 -8.56
CA GLU A 196 17.77 -3.94 -8.18
C GLU A 196 18.16 -3.04 -9.36
N ASN A 197 18.49 -1.78 -9.10
CA ASN A 197 18.82 -0.79 -10.13
C ASN A 197 17.70 -0.61 -11.18
N VAL A 198 16.45 -0.72 -10.73
CA VAL A 198 15.25 -0.40 -11.50
C VAL A 198 14.54 0.76 -10.83
N VAL A 199 14.18 1.78 -11.63
CA VAL A 199 13.40 2.92 -11.19
C VAL A 199 12.25 3.15 -12.17
N ILE A 200 11.06 3.51 -11.66
CA ILE A 200 9.85 3.72 -12.47
C ILE A 200 9.42 5.18 -12.41
N TRP A 201 8.83 5.69 -13.50
CA TRP A 201 8.37 7.06 -13.59
C TRP A 201 7.16 7.35 -12.72
N ASP A 202 7.27 8.39 -11.92
CA ASP A 202 6.20 8.95 -11.10
C ASP A 202 5.87 10.36 -11.62
N SER A 203 4.75 10.51 -12.32
CA SER A 203 4.38 11.77 -12.98
C SER A 203 3.94 12.87 -12.00
N LYS A 204 3.60 12.54 -10.76
CA LYS A 204 3.25 13.52 -9.74
C LYS A 204 4.50 14.14 -9.14
N LEU A 205 5.50 13.30 -8.83
CA LEU A 205 6.79 13.76 -8.33
C LEU A 205 7.70 14.32 -9.43
N GLN A 206 7.38 14.05 -10.71
CA GLN A 206 8.22 14.39 -11.88
C GLN A 206 9.64 13.82 -11.75
N GLU A 207 9.75 12.61 -11.16
CA GLU A 207 11.03 11.91 -10.96
C GLU A 207 10.89 10.39 -11.09
N PHE A 208 12.03 9.72 -11.17
CA PHE A 208 12.08 8.26 -11.12
C PHE A 208 12.21 7.76 -9.70
N THR A 209 11.22 6.98 -9.25
CA THR A 209 11.20 6.34 -7.94
C THR A 209 11.77 4.91 -8.02
N PRO A 210 12.58 4.46 -7.04
CA PRO A 210 13.05 3.08 -6.98
C PRO A 210 11.92 2.07 -7.03
N CYS A 211 12.09 1.04 -7.87
CA CYS A 211 11.18 -0.09 -8.00
C CYS A 211 11.86 -1.34 -7.48
N TYR A 212 11.32 -1.92 -6.42
CA TYR A 212 11.95 -3.02 -5.68
C TYR A 212 11.44 -4.39 -6.06
N ARG A 213 10.24 -4.46 -6.62
CA ARG A 213 9.59 -5.72 -6.97
C ARG A 213 8.61 -5.53 -8.11
N VAL A 214 8.51 -6.53 -8.96
CA VAL A 214 7.39 -6.70 -9.90
C VAL A 214 6.65 -7.99 -9.55
N ILE A 215 5.33 -7.93 -9.59
CA ILE A 215 4.42 -9.01 -9.23
C ILE A 215 3.61 -9.38 -10.48
N LYS A 216 3.33 -10.69 -10.64
CA LYS A 216 2.50 -11.23 -11.71
C LYS A 216 1.50 -12.20 -11.11
N ASN A 217 0.23 -11.84 -11.11
CA ASN A 217 -0.85 -12.62 -10.52
C ASN A 217 -1.79 -13.15 -11.60
N HIS A 218 -2.25 -14.37 -11.42
CA HIS A 218 -3.27 -14.92 -12.30
C HIS A 218 -4.63 -14.27 -11.98
N ASN A 219 -5.34 -13.83 -13.03
CA ASN A 219 -6.63 -13.16 -12.87
C ASN A 219 -7.60 -13.54 -14.00
N ASN A 220 -8.89 -13.64 -13.67
CA ASN A 220 -9.95 -13.97 -14.62
C ASN A 220 -11.06 -12.91 -14.70
N LYS A 221 -11.07 -11.93 -13.78
CA LYS A 221 -12.06 -10.84 -13.74
C LYS A 221 -11.39 -9.50 -13.90
N TRP A 222 -11.83 -8.73 -14.88
CA TRP A 222 -11.21 -7.47 -15.27
C TRP A 222 -12.23 -6.35 -15.30
N LEU A 223 -11.76 -5.18 -14.91
CA LEU A 223 -12.48 -3.92 -15.02
C LEU A 223 -11.76 -3.03 -16.03
N ARG A 224 -12.47 -2.58 -17.06
CA ARG A 224 -11.99 -1.56 -17.99
C ARG A 224 -12.61 -0.23 -17.65
N LEU A 225 -11.78 0.72 -17.32
CA LEU A 225 -12.13 2.11 -17.03
C LEU A 225 -11.82 2.95 -18.27
N THR A 226 -12.72 3.84 -18.64
CA THR A 226 -12.49 4.85 -19.70
C THR A 226 -12.66 6.24 -19.11
N PHE A 227 -11.72 7.12 -19.43
CA PHE A 227 -11.67 8.46 -18.88
C PHE A 227 -12.04 9.54 -19.92
N SER A 228 -12.27 10.77 -19.46
CA SER A 228 -12.75 11.90 -20.28
C SER A 228 -11.78 12.32 -21.41
N ASN A 229 -10.51 11.94 -21.33
CA ASN A 229 -9.52 12.09 -22.40
C ASN A 229 -9.47 10.91 -23.38
N GLY A 230 -10.42 9.97 -23.27
CA GLY A 230 -10.49 8.75 -24.07
C GLY A 230 -9.55 7.61 -23.65
N ARG A 231 -8.65 7.84 -22.68
CA ARG A 231 -7.77 6.78 -22.17
C ARG A 231 -8.56 5.71 -21.46
N GLY A 232 -8.08 4.48 -21.57
CA GLY A 232 -8.64 3.34 -20.85
C GLY A 232 -7.54 2.57 -20.11
N ILE A 233 -7.80 2.23 -18.85
CA ILE A 233 -7.00 1.28 -18.09
C ILE A 233 -7.81 0.02 -17.86
N THR A 234 -7.16 -1.13 -18.05
CA THR A 234 -7.70 -2.43 -17.67
C THR A 234 -6.97 -2.89 -16.42
N CYS A 235 -7.72 -3.13 -15.35
CA CYS A 235 -7.18 -3.49 -14.05
C CYS A 235 -8.09 -4.47 -13.31
N THR A 236 -7.67 -4.94 -12.15
CA THR A 236 -8.54 -5.65 -11.22
C THR A 236 -9.53 -4.68 -10.58
N SER A 237 -10.67 -5.16 -10.12
CA SER A 237 -11.74 -4.32 -9.53
C SER A 237 -11.30 -3.51 -8.31
N ASP A 238 -10.26 -3.96 -7.65
CA ASP A 238 -9.69 -3.42 -6.42
C ASP A 238 -8.42 -2.59 -6.62
N HIS A 239 -7.99 -2.40 -7.88
CA HIS A 239 -6.83 -1.57 -8.20
C HIS A 239 -7.04 -0.13 -7.71
N PRO A 240 -6.12 0.43 -6.89
CA PRO A 240 -6.31 1.74 -6.31
C PRO A 240 -5.88 2.86 -7.27
N PHE A 241 -6.76 3.86 -7.40
CA PHE A 241 -6.47 5.13 -8.09
C PHE A 241 -6.47 6.25 -7.08
N GLU A 242 -5.51 7.15 -7.19
CA GLU A 242 -5.54 8.38 -6.43
C GLU A 242 -6.41 9.42 -7.12
N THR A 243 -7.39 9.96 -6.39
CA THR A 243 -8.27 11.02 -6.86
C THR A 243 -8.04 12.29 -6.03
N GLU A 244 -8.06 13.47 -6.66
CA GLU A 244 -7.87 14.73 -5.94
C GLU A 244 -8.99 15.03 -4.94
N ASN A 245 -10.20 14.56 -5.23
CA ASN A 245 -11.39 14.91 -4.46
C ASN A 245 -11.81 13.83 -3.44
N ARG A 246 -11.35 12.59 -3.57
CA ARG A 246 -11.70 11.48 -2.66
C ARG A 246 -10.51 10.65 -2.19
N GLY A 247 -9.25 11.08 -2.47
CA GLY A 247 -8.04 10.32 -2.14
C GLY A 247 -7.95 8.99 -2.90
N VAL A 248 -7.45 7.93 -2.26
CA VAL A 248 -7.29 6.62 -2.90
C VAL A 248 -8.64 5.90 -2.98
N VAL A 249 -9.09 5.59 -4.20
CA VAL A 249 -10.36 4.93 -4.50
C VAL A 249 -10.11 3.67 -5.31
N GLN A 250 -10.78 2.56 -4.96
CA GLN A 250 -10.68 1.35 -5.75
C GLN A 250 -11.35 1.49 -7.12
N ALA A 251 -10.82 0.83 -8.14
CA ALA A 251 -11.33 0.89 -9.51
C ALA A 251 -12.84 0.69 -9.62
N LYS A 252 -13.41 -0.27 -8.86
CA LYS A 252 -14.85 -0.56 -8.82
C LYS A 252 -15.70 0.56 -8.20
N ASP A 253 -15.11 1.40 -7.36
CA ASP A 253 -15.79 2.43 -6.58
C ASP A 253 -15.60 3.84 -7.18
N LEU A 254 -14.86 3.95 -8.30
CA LEU A 254 -14.68 5.19 -9.04
C LEU A 254 -16.01 5.70 -9.60
N LYS A 255 -16.23 7.01 -9.50
CA LYS A 255 -17.42 7.73 -9.98
C LYS A 255 -17.05 8.75 -11.06
N GLU A 256 -18.02 9.16 -11.86
CA GLU A 256 -17.85 10.21 -12.88
C GLU A 256 -17.41 11.57 -12.29
N THR A 257 -17.69 11.78 -11.01
CA THR A 257 -17.28 12.98 -10.26
C THR A 257 -15.85 12.94 -9.75
N ASP A 258 -15.15 11.81 -9.86
CA ASP A 258 -13.78 11.67 -9.37
C ASP A 258 -12.79 12.36 -10.30
N ILE A 259 -11.87 13.08 -9.68
CA ILE A 259 -10.83 13.85 -10.36
C ILE A 259 -9.52 13.08 -10.26
N ILE A 260 -9.06 12.53 -11.37
CA ILE A 260 -7.86 11.70 -11.45
C ILE A 260 -6.73 12.47 -12.12
N LEU A 261 -5.52 12.34 -11.59
CA LEU A 261 -4.34 12.95 -12.17
C LEU A 261 -3.90 12.22 -13.45
N ASN A 262 -3.62 13.01 -14.46
CA ASN A 262 -3.18 12.56 -15.78
C ASN A 262 -1.82 13.14 -16.12
N ASP A 263 -0.89 12.29 -16.51
CA ASP A 263 0.40 12.76 -17.03
C ASP A 263 0.21 13.44 -18.39
N THR A 264 0.50 14.72 -18.41
CA THR A 264 0.37 15.56 -19.61
C THR A 264 1.68 15.73 -20.36
N GLN A 265 2.80 15.41 -19.72
CA GLN A 265 4.14 15.48 -20.28
C GLN A 265 4.87 14.18 -19.97
N SER A 266 4.61 13.15 -20.76
CA SER A 266 5.28 11.86 -20.62
C SER A 266 6.80 12.03 -20.65
N TYR A 267 7.49 11.36 -19.76
CA TYR A 267 8.93 11.45 -19.66
C TYR A 267 9.63 10.90 -20.90
N SER A 268 10.61 11.62 -21.38
CA SER A 268 11.55 11.16 -22.42
C SER A 268 12.90 11.85 -22.25
N GLU A 269 13.94 11.24 -22.78
CA GLU A 269 15.30 11.79 -22.81
C GLU A 269 15.60 12.41 -24.18
N ASN A 270 16.64 13.23 -24.28
CA ASN A 270 17.08 13.86 -25.53
C ASN A 270 18.58 13.69 -25.69
N ASN A 271 19.13 12.53 -25.38
CA ASN A 271 20.55 12.29 -25.23
C ASN A 271 21.17 11.36 -26.31
N ILE A 272 20.35 10.67 -27.09
CA ILE A 272 20.83 9.81 -28.16
C ILE A 272 20.67 10.50 -29.51
N PRO A 273 21.78 10.86 -30.18
CA PRO A 273 21.71 11.44 -31.54
C PRO A 273 21.28 10.33 -32.54
N LEU A 274 20.22 10.60 -33.27
CA LEU A 274 19.75 9.74 -34.35
C LEU A 274 19.54 10.63 -35.56
N ASN A 275 20.01 10.18 -36.74
CA ASN A 275 19.79 10.89 -37.99
C ASN A 275 18.29 10.99 -38.30
N ASN A 276 17.84 12.20 -38.72
CA ASN A 276 16.42 12.46 -38.91
C ASN A 276 15.81 11.64 -40.07
N ASP A 277 16.56 11.38 -41.13
CA ASP A 277 16.09 10.57 -42.26
C ASP A 277 15.95 9.11 -41.85
N ILE A 278 16.89 8.58 -41.05
CA ILE A 278 16.77 7.25 -40.47
C ILE A 278 15.59 7.19 -39.49
N ALA A 279 15.39 8.20 -38.66
CA ALA A 279 14.26 8.28 -37.75
C ALA A 279 12.93 8.29 -38.52
N TRP A 280 12.83 9.08 -39.58
CA TRP A 280 11.65 9.10 -40.48
C TRP A 280 11.39 7.74 -41.09
N LEU A 281 12.43 7.10 -41.66
CA LEU A 281 12.34 5.77 -42.25
C LEU A 281 11.82 4.73 -41.23
N LEU A 282 12.35 4.74 -40.00
CA LEU A 282 11.93 3.83 -38.93
C LEU A 282 10.45 4.03 -38.58
N GLY A 283 10.00 5.30 -38.47
CA GLY A 283 8.59 5.62 -38.20
C GLY A 283 7.67 5.18 -39.35
N PHE A 284 8.07 5.44 -40.59
CA PHE A 284 7.33 5.04 -41.79
C PHE A 284 7.20 3.51 -41.89
N MET A 285 8.29 2.80 -41.67
CA MET A 285 8.32 1.34 -41.73
C MET A 285 7.58 0.66 -40.60
N LEU A 286 7.49 1.29 -39.44
CA LEU A 286 6.69 0.78 -38.31
C LEU A 286 5.21 0.63 -38.70
N CYS A 287 4.67 1.58 -39.48
CA CYS A 287 3.27 1.58 -39.90
C CYS A 287 3.05 0.74 -41.17
N ASP A 288 3.80 1.00 -42.21
CA ASP A 288 3.53 0.46 -43.55
C ASP A 288 4.63 -0.48 -44.12
N GLY A 289 5.68 -0.73 -43.34
CA GLY A 289 6.78 -1.59 -43.77
C GLY A 289 6.45 -3.08 -43.68
N CYS A 290 6.98 -3.84 -44.67
CA CYS A 290 7.01 -5.28 -44.68
C CYS A 290 8.44 -5.77 -44.87
N TYR A 291 8.82 -6.84 -44.16
CA TYR A 291 10.13 -7.46 -44.27
C TYR A 291 10.00 -8.94 -44.51
N ASP A 292 10.69 -9.45 -45.53
CA ASP A 292 10.97 -10.85 -45.74
C ASP A 292 12.47 -11.06 -45.83
N SER A 293 12.98 -12.28 -45.66
CA SER A 293 14.38 -12.62 -45.40
C SER A 293 15.41 -11.97 -46.35
N HIS A 294 14.96 -11.43 -47.51
CA HIS A 294 15.81 -10.80 -48.50
C HIS A 294 15.21 -9.52 -49.12
N VAL A 295 14.04 -9.09 -48.71
CA VAL A 295 13.33 -7.96 -49.29
C VAL A 295 12.73 -7.09 -48.18
N PHE A 296 13.07 -5.81 -48.23
CA PHE A 296 12.45 -4.80 -47.44
C PHE A 296 11.47 -4.02 -48.35
N SER A 297 10.22 -3.98 -47.98
CA SER A 297 9.22 -3.34 -48.82
C SER A 297 8.26 -2.43 -48.05
N SER A 298 7.82 -1.38 -48.74
CA SER A 298 6.75 -0.50 -48.29
C SER A 298 5.84 -0.14 -49.44
N ILE A 299 4.64 0.34 -49.14
CA ILE A 299 3.64 0.68 -50.14
C ILE A 299 3.40 2.19 -50.10
N ALA A 300 3.52 2.83 -51.26
CA ALA A 300 3.14 4.23 -51.47
C ALA A 300 1.92 4.33 -52.40
N LEU A 301 1.03 5.27 -52.13
CA LEU A 301 -0.12 5.54 -52.99
C LEU A 301 0.30 6.23 -54.28
N ASN A 302 -0.46 6.04 -55.36
CA ASN A 302 -0.27 6.79 -56.57
C ASN A 302 -0.51 8.26 -56.34
N GLY A 303 0.51 9.14 -56.66
CA GLY A 303 0.48 10.55 -56.43
C GLY A 303 1.04 10.99 -55.06
N GLU A 304 1.75 10.14 -54.34
CA GLU A 304 2.60 10.43 -53.19
C GLU A 304 4.08 10.40 -53.58
N ASP A 305 4.42 11.10 -54.67
CA ASP A 305 5.77 11.08 -55.28
C ASP A 305 6.80 11.67 -54.28
N ASP A 306 6.38 12.58 -53.39
CA ASP A 306 7.25 13.15 -52.33
C ASP A 306 7.75 12.07 -51.39
N ILE A 307 6.84 11.17 -50.93
CA ILE A 307 7.20 10.05 -50.05
C ILE A 307 8.13 9.09 -50.80
N GLN A 308 7.80 8.78 -52.04
CA GLN A 308 8.63 7.90 -52.88
C GLN A 308 10.06 8.49 -53.05
N ASN A 309 10.16 9.78 -53.35
CA ASN A 309 11.46 10.45 -53.58
C ASN A 309 12.26 10.40 -52.27
N ARG A 310 11.68 10.80 -51.12
CA ARG A 310 12.38 10.73 -49.84
C ARG A 310 12.83 9.33 -49.49
N PHE A 311 11.99 8.34 -49.72
CA PHE A 311 12.33 6.93 -49.50
C PHE A 311 13.53 6.51 -50.32
N CYS A 312 13.56 6.86 -51.65
CA CYS A 312 14.67 6.58 -52.54
C CYS A 312 15.95 7.31 -52.12
N ASP A 313 15.87 8.61 -51.83
CA ASP A 313 16.99 9.43 -51.37
C ASP A 313 17.64 8.87 -50.12
N ILE A 314 16.85 8.41 -49.13
CA ILE A 314 17.37 7.78 -47.91
C ILE A 314 18.17 6.52 -48.24
N PHE A 315 17.66 5.64 -49.10
CA PHE A 315 18.35 4.40 -49.44
C PHE A 315 19.59 4.64 -50.28
N GLU A 316 19.58 5.62 -51.17
CA GLU A 316 20.74 5.98 -51.97
C GLU A 316 21.81 6.64 -51.14
N ASN A 317 21.45 7.69 -50.35
CA ASN A 317 22.41 8.54 -49.60
C ASN A 317 22.98 7.84 -48.36
N HIS A 318 22.19 7.07 -47.63
CA HIS A 318 22.63 6.48 -46.36
C HIS A 318 23.03 5.01 -46.46
N PHE A 319 22.53 4.26 -47.48
CA PHE A 319 22.76 2.84 -47.60
C PHE A 319 23.41 2.40 -48.89
N ASN A 320 23.61 3.34 -49.82
CA ASN A 320 24.11 3.02 -51.15
C ASN A 320 23.35 1.93 -51.88
N ASN A 321 22.03 1.93 -51.76
CA ASN A 321 21.11 0.95 -52.31
C ASN A 321 20.05 1.59 -53.18
N THR A 322 19.68 0.92 -54.27
CA THR A 322 18.64 1.40 -55.18
C THR A 322 17.30 0.79 -54.82
N VAL A 323 16.25 1.58 -54.85
CA VAL A 323 14.86 1.13 -54.61
C VAL A 323 14.23 0.70 -55.91
N ASN A 324 13.72 -0.55 -55.95
CA ASN A 324 12.93 -1.03 -57.07
C ASN A 324 11.47 -0.67 -56.87
N ILE A 325 10.89 0.07 -57.78
CA ILE A 325 9.50 0.50 -57.75
C ILE A 325 8.69 -0.46 -58.63
N LYS A 326 7.69 -1.11 -58.08
CA LYS A 326 6.74 -1.95 -58.82
C LYS A 326 5.36 -1.34 -58.75
N GLU A 327 4.77 -1.04 -59.87
CA GLU A 327 3.39 -0.59 -59.93
C GLU A 327 2.44 -1.82 -59.81
N GLN A 328 1.47 -1.71 -58.95
CA GLN A 328 0.45 -2.73 -58.75
C GLN A 328 -0.93 -2.09 -58.88
N LEU A 329 -1.76 -2.65 -59.76
CA LEU A 329 -3.18 -2.29 -59.86
C LEU A 329 -3.99 -3.12 -58.84
N ARG A 330 -4.59 -2.47 -57.87
CA ARG A 330 -5.46 -3.10 -56.87
C ARG A 330 -6.92 -2.61 -57.04
N GLY A 331 -7.58 -3.04 -58.10
CA GLY A 331 -9.00 -2.84 -58.36
C GLY A 331 -9.49 -1.37 -58.18
N GLU A 332 -10.68 -1.17 -57.58
CA GLU A 332 -11.30 0.14 -57.39
C GLU A 332 -10.53 1.10 -56.45
N LYS A 333 -9.49 0.64 -55.75
CA LYS A 333 -8.68 1.43 -54.83
C LYS A 333 -7.51 2.20 -55.48
N GLY A 334 -7.35 2.11 -56.79
CA GLY A 334 -6.31 2.86 -57.53
C GLY A 334 -4.98 2.13 -57.67
N ASN A 335 -4.00 2.80 -58.27
CA ASN A 335 -2.65 2.26 -58.53
C ASN A 335 -1.82 2.47 -57.26
N TYR A 336 -1.10 1.44 -56.85
CA TYR A 336 -0.14 1.45 -55.76
C TYR A 336 1.27 1.21 -56.30
N LYS A 337 2.25 1.90 -55.72
CA LYS A 337 3.66 1.65 -56.00
C LYS A 337 4.24 0.86 -54.81
N ASP A 338 4.74 -0.33 -55.10
CA ASP A 338 5.46 -1.17 -54.12
C ASP A 338 6.96 -0.82 -54.18
N LEU A 339 7.46 -0.15 -53.14
CA LEU A 339 8.84 0.27 -53.04
C LEU A 339 9.65 -0.87 -52.39
N GLN A 340 10.51 -1.52 -53.17
CA GLN A 340 11.28 -2.68 -52.76
C GLN A 340 12.78 -2.42 -52.75
N VAL A 341 13.46 -2.76 -51.65
CA VAL A 341 14.92 -2.80 -51.58
C VAL A 341 15.38 -4.26 -51.50
N LYS A 342 16.20 -4.69 -52.50
CA LYS A 342 16.75 -6.05 -52.56
C LYS A 342 18.26 -6.01 -52.37
N GLY A 343 18.83 -7.13 -51.95
CA GLY A 343 20.27 -7.29 -51.83
C GLY A 343 20.87 -6.38 -50.75
N ILE A 344 20.27 -6.36 -49.62
CA ILE A 344 20.57 -5.49 -48.52
C ILE A 344 22.04 -5.61 -48.09
N ASN A 345 22.77 -4.50 -48.06
CA ASN A 345 24.15 -4.46 -47.58
C ASN A 345 24.22 -4.54 -46.04
N THR A 346 25.39 -4.86 -45.50
CA THR A 346 25.58 -5.15 -44.08
C THR A 346 25.10 -4.02 -43.15
N PRO A 347 25.28 -2.71 -43.36
CA PRO A 347 24.77 -1.66 -42.49
C PRO A 347 23.23 -1.64 -42.41
N LEU A 348 22.57 -1.72 -43.55
CA LEU A 348 21.10 -1.71 -43.61
C LEU A 348 20.52 -2.98 -42.97
N THR A 349 21.11 -4.16 -43.25
CA THR A 349 20.69 -5.41 -42.64
C THR A 349 20.77 -5.35 -41.13
N LYS A 350 21.84 -4.79 -40.56
CA LYS A 350 21.98 -4.63 -39.09
C LYS A 350 20.91 -3.74 -38.48
N ILE A 351 20.59 -2.61 -39.10
CA ILE A 351 19.54 -1.69 -38.62
C ILE A 351 18.17 -2.37 -38.71
N ILE A 352 17.89 -3.04 -39.82
CA ILE A 352 16.62 -3.70 -40.01
C ILE A 352 16.49 -4.95 -39.12
N ASP A 353 17.52 -5.76 -38.98
CA ASP A 353 17.55 -6.89 -38.05
C ASP A 353 17.37 -6.44 -36.62
N TRP A 354 17.99 -5.33 -36.21
CA TRP A 354 17.81 -4.73 -34.92
C TRP A 354 16.36 -4.25 -34.74
N PHE A 355 15.82 -3.54 -35.70
CA PHE A 355 14.47 -3.02 -35.68
C PHE A 355 13.42 -4.17 -35.61
N TYR A 356 13.64 -5.26 -36.36
CA TYR A 356 12.73 -6.41 -36.35
C TYR A 356 12.94 -7.37 -35.17
N ARG A 357 14.09 -7.41 -34.54
CA ARG A 357 14.28 -8.13 -33.27
C ARG A 357 13.51 -7.48 -32.14
N GLU A 358 13.51 -6.14 -32.09
CA GLU A 358 12.71 -5.39 -31.13
C GLU A 358 11.20 -5.58 -31.34
N PHE A 359 10.76 -5.99 -32.53
CA PHE A 359 9.35 -6.26 -32.82
C PHE A 359 8.90 -7.72 -32.61
N GLU A 360 9.72 -8.60 -32.08
CA GLU A 360 9.36 -10.00 -31.82
C GLU A 360 8.58 -10.66 -32.96
N GLY A 361 9.08 -10.53 -34.18
CA GLY A 361 8.55 -11.26 -35.37
C GLY A 361 7.80 -10.42 -36.38
N LYS A 362 7.39 -11.09 -37.46
CA LYS A 362 6.83 -10.51 -38.70
C LYS A 362 5.38 -9.98 -38.54
N GLN A 363 4.71 -10.22 -37.43
CA GLN A 363 3.29 -9.90 -37.31
C GLN A 363 3.08 -8.44 -36.82
N LYS A 364 2.26 -7.67 -37.54
CA LYS A 364 1.90 -6.26 -37.16
C LYS A 364 1.37 -6.11 -35.72
N ILE A 365 0.79 -7.17 -35.17
CA ILE A 365 0.22 -7.16 -33.81
C ILE A 365 1.29 -7.04 -32.69
N ASN A 366 2.53 -7.41 -32.98
CA ASN A 366 3.64 -7.37 -32.00
C ASN A 366 4.51 -6.11 -32.14
N ARG A 367 4.17 -5.21 -33.07
CA ARG A 367 4.96 -3.98 -33.30
C ARG A 367 4.86 -3.01 -32.13
N HIS A 368 5.96 -2.39 -31.77
CA HIS A 368 6.10 -1.37 -30.73
C HIS A 368 7.14 -0.34 -31.14
N ILE A 369 7.13 0.84 -30.49
CA ILE A 369 8.16 1.87 -30.74
C ILE A 369 9.48 1.41 -30.10
N PRO A 370 10.59 1.40 -30.87
CA PRO A 370 11.92 1.07 -30.31
C PRO A 370 12.28 1.99 -29.15
N GLN A 371 12.85 1.43 -28.09
CA GLN A 371 13.14 2.17 -26.85
C GLN A 371 14.08 3.35 -27.08
N GLN A 372 15.01 3.23 -28.02
CA GLN A 372 15.96 4.28 -28.38
C GLN A 372 15.28 5.56 -28.89
N ILE A 373 14.06 5.44 -29.46
CA ILE A 373 13.27 6.60 -29.90
C ILE A 373 12.89 7.50 -28.70
N PHE A 374 12.53 6.91 -27.56
CA PHE A 374 12.20 7.69 -26.36
C PHE A 374 13.41 8.43 -25.76
N SER A 375 14.62 7.97 -26.05
CA SER A 375 15.87 8.62 -25.65
C SER A 375 16.53 9.44 -26.77
N ALA A 376 15.97 9.43 -27.98
CA ALA A 376 16.51 10.18 -29.12
C ALA A 376 16.34 11.69 -28.96
N THR A 377 17.07 12.48 -29.75
CA THR A 377 16.90 13.94 -29.81
C THR A 377 15.47 14.33 -30.19
N LYS A 378 15.04 15.51 -29.81
CA LYS A 378 13.69 16.01 -30.11
C LYS A 378 13.41 16.00 -31.62
N GLU A 379 14.37 16.41 -32.42
CA GLU A 379 14.30 16.44 -33.88
C GLU A 379 14.10 15.03 -34.45
N ALA A 380 14.84 14.05 -33.95
CA ALA A 380 14.67 12.66 -34.37
C ALA A 380 13.31 12.07 -33.99
N LYS A 381 12.78 12.40 -32.79
CA LYS A 381 11.42 12.01 -32.39
C LYS A 381 10.34 12.62 -33.27
N LEU A 382 10.49 13.93 -33.62
CA LEU A 382 9.57 14.59 -34.54
C LEU A 382 9.64 13.97 -35.93
N SER A 383 10.84 13.66 -36.41
CA SER A 383 11.03 12.99 -37.70
C SER A 383 10.47 11.57 -37.71
N PHE A 384 10.66 10.81 -36.63
CA PHE A 384 10.06 9.49 -36.45
C PHE A 384 8.53 9.54 -36.49
N LEU A 385 7.94 10.48 -35.71
CA LEU A 385 6.48 10.67 -35.67
C LEU A 385 5.95 11.12 -37.05
N ALA A 386 6.68 11.99 -37.75
CA ALA A 386 6.36 12.41 -39.11
C ALA A 386 6.35 11.22 -40.10
N GLY A 387 7.33 10.33 -40.01
CA GLY A 387 7.35 9.10 -40.80
C GLY A 387 6.10 8.20 -40.57
N MET A 388 5.66 8.06 -39.29
CA MET A 388 4.43 7.33 -38.98
C MET A 388 3.18 8.01 -39.58
N ILE A 389 3.13 9.35 -39.52
CA ILE A 389 2.02 10.14 -40.07
C ILE A 389 2.01 10.03 -41.59
N ASP A 390 3.16 10.17 -42.26
CA ASP A 390 3.27 10.04 -43.70
C ASP A 390 2.83 8.67 -44.21
N ALA A 391 3.11 7.59 -43.44
CA ALA A 391 2.65 6.25 -43.74
C ALA A 391 1.13 6.08 -43.57
N ASP A 392 0.65 6.17 -42.34
CA ASP A 392 -0.73 5.75 -41.97
C ASP A 392 -1.58 6.87 -41.36
N GLY A 393 -1.06 8.11 -41.28
CA GLY A 393 -1.77 9.24 -40.70
C GLY A 393 -2.90 9.75 -41.57
N HIS A 394 -4.06 9.98 -40.94
CA HIS A 394 -5.23 10.59 -41.59
C HIS A 394 -5.46 12.00 -41.04
N ILE A 395 -5.81 12.96 -41.92
CA ILE A 395 -6.10 14.34 -41.52
C ILE A 395 -7.62 14.54 -41.42
N ASN A 396 -8.05 14.97 -40.24
CA ASN A 396 -9.46 15.26 -39.97
C ASN A 396 -9.71 16.79 -39.95
N ASN A 397 -10.49 17.28 -40.93
CA ASN A 397 -10.77 18.71 -41.13
C ASN A 397 -12.17 19.15 -40.62
N LYS A 398 -12.81 18.39 -39.74
CA LYS A 398 -14.19 18.69 -39.29
C LYS A 398 -14.32 19.92 -38.37
N GLU A 399 -13.24 20.46 -37.87
CA GLU A 399 -13.20 21.59 -36.94
C GLU A 399 -12.37 22.74 -37.49
N LYS A 400 -12.33 23.85 -36.75
CA LYS A 400 -11.53 25.06 -37.10
C LYS A 400 -10.04 24.77 -37.26
N LEU A 401 -9.51 23.72 -36.64
CA LEU A 401 -8.14 23.28 -36.73
C LEU A 401 -8.08 21.84 -37.21
N SER A 402 -7.22 21.58 -38.22
CA SER A 402 -6.99 20.21 -38.71
C SER A 402 -6.30 19.38 -37.62
N ARG A 403 -6.75 18.14 -37.45
CA ARG A 403 -6.21 17.18 -36.50
C ARG A 403 -5.61 15.98 -37.22
N ILE A 404 -4.54 15.44 -36.65
CA ILE A 404 -3.94 14.21 -37.15
C ILE A 404 -4.55 13.04 -36.41
N GLN A 405 -4.91 11.98 -37.13
CA GLN A 405 -5.35 10.71 -36.60
C GLN A 405 -4.35 9.62 -37.00
N ILE A 406 -3.89 8.84 -36.01
CA ILE A 406 -3.12 7.63 -36.21
C ILE A 406 -3.80 6.48 -35.48
N GLY A 407 -3.68 5.26 -35.97
CA GLY A 407 -4.41 4.15 -35.40
C GLY A 407 -3.63 2.84 -35.38
N SER A 408 -3.99 1.96 -34.43
CA SER A 408 -3.43 0.62 -34.32
C SER A 408 -4.47 -0.35 -33.77
N THR A 409 -4.33 -1.62 -34.09
CA THR A 409 -5.04 -2.72 -33.41
C THR A 409 -4.22 -3.27 -32.22
N ASN A 410 -2.99 -2.79 -32.05
CA ASN A 410 -2.11 -3.13 -30.94
C ASN A 410 -2.22 -2.03 -29.86
N LYS A 411 -2.68 -2.40 -28.65
CA LYS A 411 -2.88 -1.48 -27.54
C LYS A 411 -1.55 -0.85 -27.07
N GLU A 412 -0.51 -1.65 -26.91
CA GLU A 412 0.81 -1.18 -26.49
C GLU A 412 1.36 -0.12 -27.45
N LEU A 413 1.34 -0.40 -28.77
CA LEU A 413 1.78 0.55 -29.77
C LEU A 413 0.99 1.86 -29.73
N ALA A 414 -0.34 1.80 -29.58
CA ALA A 414 -1.18 2.99 -29.47
C ALA A 414 -0.84 3.83 -28.22
N LEU A 415 -0.62 3.18 -27.08
CA LEU A 415 -0.20 3.88 -25.85
C LEU A 415 1.20 4.49 -26.00
N GLN A 416 2.15 3.77 -26.59
CA GLN A 416 3.49 4.32 -26.87
C GLN A 416 3.44 5.50 -27.84
N GLN A 417 2.62 5.46 -28.87
CA GLN A 417 2.39 6.58 -29.79
C GLN A 417 1.86 7.81 -29.04
N LEU A 418 0.88 7.61 -28.17
CA LEU A 418 0.33 8.68 -27.33
C LEU A 418 1.38 9.28 -26.40
N LEU A 419 2.18 8.44 -25.72
CA LEU A 419 3.24 8.89 -24.81
C LEU A 419 4.34 9.63 -25.58
N LEU A 420 4.69 9.19 -26.80
CA LEU A 420 5.64 9.89 -27.67
C LEU A 420 5.12 11.27 -28.07
N ILE A 421 3.86 11.39 -28.50
CA ILE A 421 3.21 12.66 -28.83
C ILE A 421 3.24 13.62 -27.63
N GLN A 422 2.94 13.12 -26.43
CA GLN A 422 2.96 13.92 -25.22
C GLN A 422 4.37 14.34 -24.81
N SER A 423 5.37 13.49 -25.01
CA SER A 423 6.78 13.81 -24.73
C SER A 423 7.31 14.95 -25.63
N LEU A 424 6.64 15.20 -26.75
CA LEU A 424 6.91 16.30 -27.67
C LEU A 424 6.06 17.56 -27.37
N GLY A 425 5.32 17.56 -26.24
CA GLY A 425 4.51 18.69 -25.80
C GLY A 425 3.15 18.82 -26.52
N MET A 426 2.72 17.83 -27.28
CA MET A 426 1.41 17.81 -27.94
C MET A 426 0.41 16.98 -27.16
N GLN A 427 -0.86 17.39 -27.14
CA GLN A 427 -1.93 16.68 -26.44
C GLN A 427 -2.66 15.74 -27.39
N GLY A 428 -2.66 14.45 -27.09
CA GLY A 428 -3.39 13.41 -27.81
C GLY A 428 -4.59 12.86 -27.04
N TYR A 429 -5.65 12.55 -27.76
CA TYR A 429 -6.83 11.85 -27.27
C TYR A 429 -6.86 10.44 -27.83
N LEU A 430 -7.06 9.44 -26.98
CA LEU A 430 -7.12 8.04 -27.37
C LEU A 430 -8.58 7.58 -27.41
N TYR A 431 -9.01 7.10 -28.58
CA TYR A 431 -10.32 6.47 -28.77
C TYR A 431 -10.14 4.99 -29.06
N TYR A 432 -11.06 4.15 -28.59
CA TYR A 432 -11.13 2.77 -28.98
C TYR A 432 -12.54 2.38 -29.40
N ASN A 433 -12.66 1.67 -30.50
CA ASN A 433 -13.92 1.18 -31.05
C ASN A 433 -13.74 -0.26 -31.54
N HIS A 434 -14.84 -1.03 -31.60
CA HIS A 434 -14.81 -2.29 -32.31
C HIS A 434 -14.47 -2.03 -33.80
N TYR A 435 -13.65 -2.91 -34.36
CA TYR A 435 -13.23 -2.76 -35.75
C TYR A 435 -14.39 -3.10 -36.68
N ASP A 436 -14.75 -2.18 -37.59
CA ASP A 436 -15.85 -2.34 -38.57
C ASP A 436 -15.44 -3.16 -39.83
N GLY A 437 -14.24 -3.69 -39.88
CA GLY A 437 -13.69 -4.47 -40.98
C GLY A 437 -13.97 -5.97 -40.88
N HIS A 438 -13.17 -6.78 -41.61
CA HIS A 438 -13.34 -8.23 -41.72
C HIS A 438 -13.26 -9.01 -40.38
N ASP A 439 -12.75 -8.43 -39.32
CA ASP A 439 -12.61 -9.06 -37.98
C ASP A 439 -13.26 -8.20 -36.91
N LYS A 440 -14.57 -8.33 -36.76
CA LYS A 440 -15.41 -7.56 -35.83
C LYS A 440 -15.06 -7.76 -34.34
N ASN A 441 -14.22 -8.74 -34.04
CA ASN A 441 -13.79 -9.02 -32.64
C ASN A 441 -12.55 -8.21 -32.23
N LYS A 442 -11.91 -7.48 -33.16
CA LYS A 442 -10.74 -6.67 -32.85
C LYS A 442 -11.14 -5.27 -32.38
N ILE A 443 -10.39 -4.75 -31.39
CA ILE A 443 -10.48 -3.36 -30.96
C ILE A 443 -9.48 -2.54 -31.79
N ARG A 444 -9.93 -1.40 -32.31
CA ARG A 444 -9.10 -0.41 -32.98
C ARG A 444 -8.87 0.76 -32.01
N TYR A 445 -7.63 1.04 -31.74
CA TYR A 445 -7.17 2.23 -30.99
C TYR A 445 -6.86 3.34 -32.00
N ARG A 446 -7.37 4.54 -31.77
CA ARG A 446 -7.15 5.72 -32.60
C ARG A 446 -6.72 6.88 -31.73
N ILE A 447 -5.59 7.48 -32.04
CA ILE A 447 -5.10 8.70 -31.41
C ILE A 447 -5.42 9.86 -32.32
N GLU A 448 -6.00 10.92 -31.74
CA GLU A 448 -6.29 12.18 -32.41
C GLU A 448 -5.60 13.32 -31.67
N PHE A 449 -4.84 14.14 -32.38
CA PHE A 449 -4.11 15.25 -31.77
C PHE A 449 -3.95 16.42 -32.75
N ILE A 450 -3.70 17.62 -32.18
CA ILE A 450 -3.35 18.83 -32.95
C ILE A 450 -1.84 18.85 -33.08
N PRO A 451 -1.28 18.90 -34.31
CA PRO A 451 0.17 18.95 -34.50
C PRO A 451 0.76 20.30 -34.07
N SER A 452 2.04 20.33 -33.70
CA SER A 452 2.79 21.54 -33.61
C SER A 452 3.31 22.00 -35.01
N ASN A 453 3.56 23.28 -35.19
CA ASN A 453 4.22 23.78 -36.41
C ASN A 453 5.57 23.08 -36.64
N GLU A 454 6.28 22.79 -35.57
CA GLU A 454 7.54 22.07 -35.59
C GLU A 454 7.40 20.68 -36.21
N LEU A 455 6.38 19.92 -35.82
CA LEU A 455 6.09 18.58 -36.37
C LEU A 455 5.71 18.68 -37.88
N ILE A 456 4.89 19.65 -38.24
CA ILE A 456 4.45 19.85 -39.63
C ILE A 456 5.65 20.02 -40.56
N ASN A 457 6.69 20.69 -40.12
CA ASN A 457 7.93 20.89 -40.90
C ASN A 457 8.71 19.59 -41.18
N TYR A 458 8.44 18.50 -40.45
CA TYR A 458 9.08 17.18 -40.66
C TYR A 458 8.26 16.29 -41.58
N LEU A 459 6.99 16.64 -41.88
CA LEU A 459 6.16 15.87 -42.81
C LEU A 459 6.71 15.97 -44.22
N THR A 460 6.51 14.90 -44.98
CA THR A 460 6.95 14.79 -46.35
C THR A 460 5.77 14.87 -47.33
N CYS A 461 4.64 14.29 -46.99
CA CYS A 461 3.48 14.21 -47.87
C CYS A 461 2.84 15.59 -48.07
N LYS A 462 3.04 16.23 -49.24
CA LYS A 462 2.49 17.54 -49.57
C LYS A 462 0.96 17.59 -49.40
N LYS A 463 0.25 16.58 -49.86
CA LYS A 463 -1.21 16.51 -49.68
C LYS A 463 -1.65 16.62 -48.21
N LYS A 464 -0.86 16.06 -47.29
CA LYS A 464 -1.14 16.17 -45.85
C LYS A 464 -0.74 17.55 -45.31
N ILE A 465 0.36 18.14 -45.79
CA ILE A 465 0.85 19.46 -45.41
C ILE A 465 -0.13 20.57 -45.78
N GLU A 466 -0.71 20.52 -46.98
CA GLU A 466 -1.68 21.51 -47.49
C GLU A 466 -2.89 21.71 -46.54
N HIS A 467 -3.25 20.70 -45.74
CA HIS A 467 -4.31 20.84 -44.75
C HIS A 467 -3.95 21.73 -43.56
N PHE A 468 -2.67 22.09 -43.40
CA PHE A 468 -2.20 22.88 -42.28
C PHE A 468 -1.78 24.31 -42.68
N GLU A 469 -1.70 24.62 -43.99
CA GLU A 469 -1.12 25.87 -44.49
C GLU A 469 -1.83 27.19 -44.08
N ASN A 470 -3.13 27.09 -43.73
CA ASN A 470 -3.94 28.26 -43.40
C ASN A 470 -4.10 28.50 -41.88
N ASN A 471 -3.40 27.77 -41.01
CA ASN A 471 -3.56 27.85 -39.57
C ASN A 471 -2.21 27.90 -38.83
N ILE A 472 -2.15 28.71 -37.77
CA ILE A 472 -0.98 28.73 -36.88
C ILE A 472 -1.23 27.74 -35.73
N TYR A 473 -0.44 26.70 -35.66
CA TYR A 473 -0.49 25.67 -34.61
C TYR A 473 0.53 26.01 -33.53
N SER A 474 0.06 26.49 -32.38
CA SER A 474 0.92 26.79 -31.24
C SER A 474 0.87 25.67 -30.21
N ASN A 475 1.98 25.44 -29.50
CA ASN A 475 2.06 24.46 -28.40
C ASN A 475 1.25 24.84 -27.13
N SER A 476 0.48 25.95 -27.18
CA SER A 476 -0.24 26.49 -26.04
C SER A 476 -1.59 25.81 -25.81
N THR A 477 -1.65 24.52 -25.70
CA THR A 477 -2.81 23.85 -25.13
C THR A 477 -2.64 23.80 -23.61
N LYS A 478 -3.57 24.43 -22.88
CA LYS A 478 -3.70 24.22 -21.44
C LYS A 478 -3.98 22.74 -21.23
N ASN A 479 -2.95 21.98 -20.93
CA ASN A 479 -3.05 20.58 -20.62
C ASN A 479 -3.97 20.44 -19.41
N LYS A 480 -5.09 19.74 -19.54
CA LYS A 480 -5.86 19.33 -18.38
C LYS A 480 -5.08 18.26 -17.66
N GLN A 481 -4.48 18.62 -16.52
CA GLN A 481 -3.82 17.65 -15.63
C GLN A 481 -4.80 16.66 -14.97
N ILE A 482 -6.09 16.93 -15.09
CA ILE A 482 -7.15 16.17 -14.46
C ILE A 482 -8.11 15.57 -15.48
N ILE A 483 -8.52 14.34 -15.21
CA ILE A 483 -9.52 13.58 -15.98
C ILE A 483 -10.55 12.99 -15.04
N SER A 484 -11.73 12.67 -15.57
CA SER A 484 -12.80 12.00 -14.86
C SER A 484 -13.19 10.70 -15.54
N LEU A 485 -13.79 9.79 -14.78
CA LEU A 485 -14.33 8.54 -15.31
C LEU A 485 -15.53 8.83 -16.23
N THR A 486 -15.60 8.14 -17.36
CA THR A 486 -16.74 8.25 -18.30
C THR A 486 -17.45 6.92 -18.53
N LYS A 487 -16.75 5.79 -18.36
CA LYS A 487 -17.31 4.47 -18.57
C LYS A 487 -16.57 3.42 -17.77
N THR A 488 -17.31 2.44 -17.27
CA THR A 488 -16.79 1.24 -16.59
C THR A 488 -17.39 -0.01 -17.26
N GLU A 489 -16.53 -0.98 -17.56
CA GLU A 489 -16.94 -2.25 -18.18
C GLU A 489 -16.30 -3.41 -17.42
N LEU A 490 -17.13 -4.29 -16.85
CA LEU A 490 -16.68 -5.55 -16.23
C LEU A 490 -16.70 -6.67 -17.30
N PHE A 491 -15.62 -7.46 -17.38
CA PHE A 491 -15.56 -8.59 -18.27
C PHE A 491 -14.65 -9.70 -17.71
N GLU A 492 -14.85 -10.92 -18.20
CA GLU A 492 -14.06 -12.08 -17.82
C GLU A 492 -13.10 -12.46 -18.97
N LYS A 493 -11.85 -12.65 -18.61
CA LYS A 493 -10.78 -13.09 -19.50
C LYS A 493 -9.70 -13.75 -18.64
N ASP A 494 -9.33 -14.97 -18.97
CA ASP A 494 -8.18 -15.62 -18.33
C ASP A 494 -6.86 -14.92 -18.73
N GLY A 495 -6.04 -14.57 -17.77
CA GLY A 495 -4.81 -13.82 -18.00
C GLY A 495 -4.01 -13.52 -16.76
N PHE A 496 -2.99 -12.68 -16.91
CA PHE A 496 -2.16 -12.23 -15.81
C PHE A 496 -2.32 -10.72 -15.58
N SER A 497 -2.42 -10.35 -14.33
CA SER A 497 -2.36 -8.98 -13.86
C SER A 497 -1.00 -8.69 -13.22
N TYR A 498 -0.57 -7.44 -13.27
CA TYR A 498 0.75 -7.01 -12.82
C TYR A 498 0.66 -5.84 -11.87
N ASP A 499 1.63 -5.79 -10.96
CA ASP A 499 1.84 -4.66 -10.06
C ASP A 499 3.33 -4.48 -9.76
N VAL A 500 3.69 -3.32 -9.23
CA VAL A 500 5.05 -3.01 -8.82
C VAL A 500 5.07 -2.49 -7.39
N THR A 501 6.19 -2.69 -6.72
CA THR A 501 6.47 -2.08 -5.43
C THR A 501 7.49 -0.97 -5.63
N THR A 502 7.07 0.28 -5.50
CA THR A 502 7.92 1.46 -5.66
C THR A 502 8.20 2.14 -4.31
N GLN A 503 9.22 2.99 -4.27
CA GLN A 503 9.56 3.75 -3.07
C GLN A 503 8.52 4.85 -2.77
N SER A 504 8.01 5.51 -3.79
CA SER A 504 6.97 6.55 -3.65
C SER A 504 5.58 5.98 -3.37
N GLU A 505 5.41 4.64 -3.46
CA GLU A 505 4.11 3.96 -3.37
C GLU A 505 3.16 4.25 -4.52
N HIS A 506 3.64 4.99 -5.50
CA HIS A 506 2.93 5.38 -6.70
C HIS A 506 3.76 5.11 -7.95
N PHE A 507 3.10 5.09 -9.07
CA PHE A 507 3.73 5.02 -10.39
C PHE A 507 2.76 5.51 -11.46
N THR A 508 3.29 5.82 -12.63
CA THR A 508 2.46 6.21 -13.77
C THR A 508 2.29 5.04 -14.72
N VAL A 509 1.05 4.64 -14.96
CA VAL A 509 0.67 3.57 -15.87
C VAL A 509 -0.22 4.09 -16.99
N SER A 510 0.17 3.85 -18.26
CA SER A 510 -0.54 4.35 -19.44
C SER A 510 -0.82 5.86 -19.40
N GLY A 511 0.06 6.62 -18.72
CA GLY A 511 -0.05 8.06 -18.51
C GLY A 511 -1.11 8.46 -17.49
N ILE A 512 -1.58 7.57 -16.64
CA ILE A 512 -2.50 7.85 -15.53
C ILE A 512 -1.77 7.53 -14.22
N TYR A 513 -1.91 8.42 -13.26
CA TYR A 513 -1.30 8.28 -11.95
C TYR A 513 -2.02 7.21 -11.14
N SER A 514 -1.29 6.26 -10.60
CA SER A 514 -1.77 5.07 -9.92
C SER A 514 -1.01 4.81 -8.62
N HIS A 515 -1.66 4.10 -7.71
CA HIS A 515 -1.12 3.78 -6.38
C HIS A 515 -0.82 2.28 -6.29
N ASN A 516 0.27 1.91 -5.61
CA ASN A 516 0.57 0.54 -5.25
C ASN A 516 0.19 0.26 -3.79
N CYS A 517 0.12 -1.01 -3.41
CA CYS A 517 -0.62 -1.48 -2.23
C CYS A 517 0.26 -1.91 -1.06
N ARG A 518 -0.01 -1.47 0.22
CA ARG A 518 0.49 -2.09 1.48
C ARG A 518 -0.16 -1.63 2.80
N SER A 519 0.23 -2.35 3.92
CA SER A 519 -0.37 -2.46 5.26
C SER A 519 0.06 -1.41 6.30
N PHE A 520 -0.47 -1.36 7.31
CA PHE A 520 -1.13 -1.00 8.54
C PHE A 520 -0.30 -0.11 9.52
N LEU A 521 -0.69 1.15 9.60
CA LEU A 521 -0.51 2.14 10.67
C LEU A 521 -1.63 3.18 10.48
N PRO A 522 -2.00 4.03 11.45
CA PRO A 522 -3.04 5.02 11.21
C PRO A 522 -2.64 5.91 10.03
N PRO A 523 -3.60 6.39 9.25
CA PRO A 523 -3.30 7.20 8.08
C PRO A 523 -2.54 8.46 8.48
N TYR A 524 -1.46 8.75 7.78
CA TYR A 524 -0.79 10.04 7.84
C TYR A 524 -1.20 10.86 6.61
N ILE A 525 -1.56 12.09 6.84
CA ILE A 525 -1.85 13.02 5.74
C ILE A 525 -0.56 13.78 5.46
N THR A 526 0.04 13.54 4.31
CA THR A 526 1.27 14.23 3.87
C THR A 526 1.03 15.72 3.69
N SER A 527 2.11 16.51 3.61
CA SER A 527 2.03 17.94 3.27
C SER A 527 1.30 18.21 1.94
N ASN A 528 1.29 17.23 1.04
CA ASN A 528 0.56 17.27 -0.23
C ASN A 528 -0.90 16.81 -0.10
N ASN A 529 -1.38 16.61 1.13
CA ASN A 529 -2.74 16.21 1.41
C ASN A 529 -3.09 14.75 1.03
N GLU A 530 -2.10 13.85 0.92
CA GLU A 530 -2.25 12.43 0.65
C GLU A 530 -2.35 11.61 1.93
N VAL A 531 -3.12 10.53 1.90
CA VAL A 531 -3.31 9.65 3.05
C VAL A 531 -2.40 8.44 2.92
N LYS A 532 -1.48 8.25 3.88
CA LYS A 532 -0.49 7.18 3.89
C LYS A 532 -0.76 6.16 5.00
N PHE A 533 -0.91 4.89 4.64
CA PHE A 533 -1.40 3.85 5.56
C PHE A 533 -0.33 2.83 6.01
N TYR A 534 0.82 2.64 5.34
CA TYR A 534 1.70 1.47 5.51
C TYR A 534 3.19 1.74 5.24
N GLY A 535 4.02 0.71 5.43
CA GLY A 535 5.48 0.78 5.24
C GLY A 535 6.17 1.73 6.19
N ARG A 536 5.56 2.02 7.35
CA ARG A 536 5.96 3.05 8.29
C ARG A 536 6.57 2.47 9.55
N PHE A 537 7.37 3.28 10.19
CA PHE A 537 7.93 2.96 11.50
C PHE A 537 7.83 4.18 12.43
N ASN A 538 7.93 3.95 13.73
CA ASN A 538 7.90 5.01 14.72
C ASN A 538 9.33 5.38 15.12
N ILE A 539 9.70 6.65 14.95
CA ILE A 539 11.01 7.19 15.35
C ILE A 539 11.11 7.25 16.89
N GLY A 540 9.99 7.49 17.56
CA GLY A 540 9.95 7.52 19.00
C GLY A 540 8.68 8.13 19.56
N VAL A 541 8.45 7.84 20.86
CA VAL A 541 7.35 8.37 21.65
C VAL A 541 7.90 9.31 22.69
N CYS A 542 7.23 10.44 22.94
CA CYS A 542 7.40 11.30 24.11
C CYS A 542 6.03 11.43 24.78
N THR A 543 5.93 11.03 26.04
CA THR A 543 4.64 10.93 26.74
C THR A 543 4.48 12.05 27.74
N LEU A 544 3.37 12.78 27.64
CA LEU A 544 2.95 13.83 28.59
C LEU A 544 2.39 13.19 29.87
N ASN A 545 2.85 13.66 31.01
CA ASN A 545 2.21 13.44 32.31
C ASN A 545 1.10 14.48 32.50
N LEU A 546 -0.12 14.18 32.03
CA LEU A 546 -1.24 15.11 32.11
C LEU A 546 -1.60 15.45 33.56
N VAL A 547 -1.42 14.48 34.48
CA VAL A 547 -1.67 14.68 35.93
C VAL A 547 -0.78 15.78 36.49
N HIS A 548 0.52 15.76 36.17
CA HIS A 548 1.45 16.79 36.61
C HIS A 548 1.03 18.18 36.13
N ILE A 549 0.64 18.26 34.84
CA ILE A 549 0.17 19.52 34.23
C ILE A 549 -1.10 20.03 34.90
N ALA A 550 -2.02 19.15 35.24
CA ALA A 550 -3.25 19.50 35.96
C ALA A 550 -2.95 20.01 37.38
N LEU A 551 -2.07 19.32 38.10
CA LEU A 551 -1.68 19.70 39.46
C LEU A 551 -0.98 21.06 39.48
N GLU A 552 -0.06 21.31 38.54
CA GLU A 552 0.65 22.59 38.40
C GLU A 552 -0.29 23.75 38.01
N SER A 553 -1.40 23.42 37.34
CA SER A 553 -2.41 24.42 36.97
C SER A 553 -3.28 24.91 38.12
N GLU A 554 -3.24 24.22 39.31
CA GLU A 554 -4.03 24.57 40.49
C GLU A 554 -5.54 24.64 40.20
N ARG A 555 -6.08 23.70 39.40
CA ARG A 555 -7.48 23.63 38.91
C ARG A 555 -7.90 24.80 38.00
N ASN A 556 -6.96 25.60 37.53
CA ASN A 556 -7.25 26.69 36.60
C ASN A 556 -7.16 26.13 35.16
N ILE A 557 -8.29 26.04 34.47
CA ILE A 557 -8.40 25.46 33.09
C ILE A 557 -7.57 26.27 32.07
N THR A 558 -7.56 27.60 32.16
CA THR A 558 -6.75 28.46 31.27
C THR A 558 -5.28 28.17 31.45
N LYS A 559 -4.80 28.19 32.71
CA LYS A 559 -3.41 27.85 33.07
C LYS A 559 -3.05 26.42 32.66
N PHE A 560 -4.00 25.46 32.77
CA PHE A 560 -3.80 24.08 32.30
C PHE A 560 -3.47 24.02 30.80
N TYR A 561 -4.22 24.72 29.96
CA TYR A 561 -3.96 24.71 28.50
C TYR A 561 -2.65 25.46 28.16
N GLU A 562 -2.27 26.49 28.86
CA GLU A 562 -0.98 27.19 28.70
C GLU A 562 0.18 26.23 29.03
N LEU A 563 0.08 25.53 30.15
CA LEU A 563 1.06 24.53 30.57
C LEU A 563 1.09 23.33 29.62
N LEU A 564 -0.08 22.88 29.16
CA LEU A 564 -0.19 21.80 28.19
C LEU A 564 0.57 22.15 26.90
N GLU A 565 0.40 23.35 26.38
CA GLU A 565 1.15 23.85 25.22
C GLU A 565 2.65 23.92 25.50
N TYR A 566 3.05 24.40 26.65
CA TYR A 566 4.46 24.46 27.04
C TYR A 566 5.11 23.08 27.06
N TYR A 567 4.49 22.10 27.76
CA TYR A 567 5.03 20.74 27.89
C TYR A 567 4.95 19.97 26.55
N ALA A 568 3.90 20.18 25.77
CA ALA A 568 3.82 19.61 24.41
C ALA A 568 4.95 20.13 23.50
N ASN A 569 5.28 21.43 23.58
CA ASN A 569 6.41 22.00 22.86
C ASN A 569 7.78 21.48 23.36
N LEU A 570 7.91 21.11 24.64
CA LEU A 570 9.11 20.42 25.12
C LEU A 570 9.23 19.01 24.53
N CYS A 571 8.12 18.26 24.46
CA CYS A 571 8.06 16.96 23.79
C CYS A 571 8.43 17.10 22.30
N TYR A 572 7.90 18.10 21.62
CA TYR A 572 8.26 18.43 20.24
C TYR A 572 9.77 18.65 20.06
N LYS A 573 10.37 19.53 20.90
CA LYS A 573 11.82 19.79 20.86
C LYS A 573 12.64 18.52 21.07
N ALA A 574 12.25 17.68 22.05
CA ALA A 574 12.93 16.42 22.34
C ALA A 574 12.86 15.44 21.14
N GLN A 575 11.69 15.33 20.52
CA GLN A 575 11.49 14.49 19.34
C GLN A 575 12.27 15.01 18.12
N MET A 576 12.30 16.32 17.91
CA MET A 576 13.09 16.94 16.82
C MET A 576 14.59 16.71 17.01
N ILE A 577 15.11 16.77 18.25
CA ILE A 577 16.52 16.44 18.53
C ILE A 577 16.79 14.96 18.20
N ARG A 578 15.88 14.06 18.58
CA ARG A 578 15.98 12.63 18.25
C ARG A 578 15.96 12.40 16.73
N GLY A 579 15.00 12.99 16.01
CA GLY A 579 14.89 12.89 14.57
C GLY A 579 16.17 13.36 13.88
N ARG A 580 16.64 14.59 14.15
CA ARG A 580 17.87 15.15 13.57
C ARG A 580 19.11 14.31 13.85
N ARG A 581 19.21 13.70 15.05
CA ARG A 581 20.31 12.79 15.39
C ARG A 581 20.28 11.53 14.52
N LEU A 582 19.11 10.99 14.24
CA LEU A 582 18.94 9.78 13.45
C LEU A 582 19.03 10.01 11.94
N GLU A 583 18.72 11.21 11.42
CA GLU A 583 18.75 11.52 9.99
C GLU A 583 20.05 11.11 9.30
N ASN A 584 21.17 11.32 9.98
CA ASN A 584 22.49 11.02 9.44
C ASN A 584 22.97 9.58 9.69
N THR A 585 22.13 8.74 10.30
CA THR A 585 22.45 7.35 10.58
C THR A 585 22.56 6.57 9.26
N PRO A 586 23.68 5.86 9.00
CA PRO A 586 23.80 5.07 7.79
C PRO A 586 22.99 3.77 7.92
N SER A 587 22.50 3.28 6.80
CA SER A 587 21.72 2.02 6.72
C SER A 587 22.47 0.80 7.23
N ASP A 588 23.82 0.86 7.29
CA ASP A 588 24.69 -0.22 7.77
C ASP A 588 24.56 -0.49 9.27
N VAL A 589 23.99 0.43 10.04
CA VAL A 589 23.77 0.25 11.49
C VAL A 589 22.82 -0.91 11.80
N ALA A 590 21.81 -1.11 10.94
CA ALA A 590 20.90 -2.23 11.03
C ALA A 590 20.48 -2.70 9.61
N PRO A 591 21.34 -3.46 8.92
CA PRO A 591 21.12 -3.81 7.52
C PRO A 591 19.80 -4.54 7.28
N ILE A 592 19.39 -5.43 8.19
CA ILE A 592 18.12 -6.17 8.08
C ILE A 592 16.94 -5.21 8.02
N LEU A 593 16.94 -4.18 8.86
CA LEU A 593 15.86 -3.17 8.90
C LEU A 593 15.90 -2.29 7.66
N TRP A 594 17.07 -1.76 7.30
CA TRP A 594 17.20 -0.65 6.37
C TRP A 594 17.58 -1.05 4.95
N GLN A 595 18.28 -2.18 4.75
CA GLN A 595 18.80 -2.60 3.45
C GLN A 595 18.06 -3.82 2.89
N HIS A 596 17.60 -4.75 3.75
CA HIS A 596 17.04 -6.03 3.34
C HIS A 596 15.51 -6.10 3.39
N GLY A 597 14.83 -4.97 3.60
CA GLY A 597 13.40 -4.82 3.32
C GLY A 597 12.44 -5.05 4.47
N VAL A 598 12.92 -5.12 5.73
CA VAL A 598 11.98 -5.12 6.88
C VAL A 598 11.26 -3.77 6.99
N LEU A 599 12.00 -2.67 6.96
CA LEU A 599 11.47 -1.31 6.97
C LEU A 599 11.73 -0.58 5.64
N ALA A 600 12.91 -0.76 5.03
CA ALA A 600 13.31 -0.10 3.81
C ALA A 600 14.30 -0.97 3.01
N ARG A 601 14.63 -0.55 1.79
CA ARG A 601 15.66 -1.16 0.93
C ARG A 601 16.67 -0.10 0.52
N LEU A 602 17.31 0.53 1.51
CA LEU A 602 18.36 1.53 1.29
C LEU A 602 19.65 0.87 0.80
N LYS A 603 20.42 1.61 0.01
CA LYS A 603 21.76 1.19 -0.37
C LYS A 603 22.69 1.20 0.86
N LYS A 604 23.75 0.42 0.79
CA LYS A 604 24.81 0.43 1.80
C LYS A 604 25.35 1.85 2.02
N LYS A 605 25.50 2.26 3.28
CA LYS A 605 25.90 3.62 3.72
C LYS A 605 24.91 4.74 3.41
N GLU A 606 23.76 4.46 2.82
CA GLU A 606 22.74 5.46 2.60
C GLU A 606 22.12 5.89 3.94
N LYS A 607 21.82 7.19 4.07
CA LYS A 607 21.27 7.75 5.30
C LYS A 607 19.79 7.44 5.43
N ILE A 608 19.33 7.04 6.64
CA ILE A 608 17.93 6.72 6.89
C ILE A 608 17.04 7.95 6.99
N GLY A 609 17.62 9.13 7.14
CA GLY A 609 16.86 10.38 7.35
C GLY A 609 15.88 10.73 6.23
N LYS A 610 16.13 10.28 4.99
CA LYS A 610 15.20 10.47 3.90
C LYS A 610 13.84 9.78 4.11
N LEU A 611 13.78 8.78 5.02
CA LEU A 611 12.56 8.06 5.38
C LEU A 611 11.74 8.78 6.48
N PHE A 612 12.18 9.92 6.97
CA PHE A 612 11.51 10.59 8.09
C PHE A 612 10.39 11.52 7.66
N TYR A 613 10.34 11.84 6.37
CA TYR A 613 9.42 12.79 5.78
C TYR A 613 8.27 12.11 5.06
N ASP A 614 7.27 12.86 4.69
CA ASP A 614 6.13 12.44 3.87
C ASP A 614 5.36 11.21 4.42
N GLY A 615 5.33 11.10 5.76
CA GLY A 615 4.57 10.08 6.45
C GLY A 615 5.16 8.66 6.41
N TYR A 616 6.36 8.45 5.90
CA TYR A 616 7.01 7.14 5.95
C TYR A 616 7.38 6.75 7.39
N ALA A 617 7.87 7.70 8.19
CA ALA A 617 8.07 7.53 9.61
C ALA A 617 7.02 8.32 10.40
N SER A 618 6.64 7.81 11.57
CA SER A 618 5.79 8.52 12.52
C SER A 618 6.57 8.95 13.77
N ILE A 619 6.10 10.03 14.40
CA ILE A 619 6.54 10.45 15.71
C ILE A 619 5.30 10.52 16.59
N SER A 620 5.33 9.90 17.76
CA SER A 620 4.17 9.84 18.64
C SER A 620 4.26 10.83 19.78
N LEU A 621 3.24 11.68 19.92
CA LEU A 621 2.97 12.44 21.11
C LEU A 621 2.05 11.60 22.02
N GLY A 622 2.64 10.95 23.01
CA GLY A 622 1.92 10.15 23.98
C GLY A 622 1.33 10.98 25.12
N TYR A 623 0.38 10.42 25.82
CA TYR A 623 -0.20 11.01 27.04
C TYR A 623 -0.59 9.94 28.04
N ALA A 624 -0.68 10.31 29.32
CA ALA A 624 -1.05 9.41 30.41
C ALA A 624 -1.80 10.15 31.52
N GLY A 625 -2.65 9.43 32.25
CA GLY A 625 -3.33 9.95 33.42
C GLY A 625 -4.54 10.80 33.09
N MET A 626 -5.33 10.45 32.07
CA MET A 626 -6.53 11.22 31.72
C MET A 626 -7.54 11.23 32.87
N TYR A 627 -7.78 10.09 33.52
CA TYR A 627 -8.70 9.99 34.65
C TYR A 627 -8.31 10.95 35.78
N GLU A 628 -7.09 10.87 36.29
CA GLU A 628 -6.60 11.66 37.39
C GLU A 628 -6.57 13.17 37.03
N THR A 629 -6.29 13.50 35.79
CA THR A 629 -6.33 14.86 35.25
C THR A 629 -7.71 15.45 35.32
N ILE A 630 -8.69 14.76 34.81
CA ILE A 630 -10.10 15.19 34.80
C ILE A 630 -10.64 15.24 36.24
N LYS A 631 -10.33 14.21 37.04
CA LYS A 631 -10.73 14.15 38.44
C LYS A 631 -10.21 15.34 39.25
N TYR A 632 -8.95 15.73 39.02
CA TYR A 632 -8.39 16.89 39.70
C TYR A 632 -9.03 18.20 39.26
N LEU A 633 -9.23 18.38 37.96
CA LEU A 633 -9.74 19.63 37.39
C LEU A 633 -11.23 19.87 37.67
N THR A 634 -12.06 18.78 37.62
CA THR A 634 -13.52 18.89 37.72
C THR A 634 -14.13 18.26 38.98
N GLY A 635 -13.37 17.41 39.68
CA GLY A 635 -13.88 16.59 40.77
C GLY A 635 -14.62 15.33 40.32
N GLN A 636 -14.79 15.12 39.01
CA GLN A 636 -15.53 13.99 38.43
C GLN A 636 -14.61 13.06 37.60
N SER A 637 -15.08 11.84 37.32
CA SER A 637 -14.41 10.95 36.34
C SER A 637 -14.63 11.45 34.91
N HIS A 638 -13.74 11.08 34.00
CA HIS A 638 -13.95 11.30 32.56
C HIS A 638 -15.01 10.35 31.96
N THR A 639 -15.64 9.51 32.78
CA THR A 639 -16.84 8.77 32.40
C THR A 639 -18.12 9.62 32.52
N SER A 640 -18.09 10.70 33.34
CA SER A 640 -19.17 11.68 33.39
C SER A 640 -19.23 12.50 32.09
N GLU A 641 -20.40 13.08 31.78
CA GLU A 641 -20.58 13.84 30.52
C GLU A 641 -19.62 15.05 30.47
N GLU A 642 -19.56 15.86 31.56
CA GLU A 642 -18.64 16.99 31.64
C GLU A 642 -17.17 16.58 31.59
N GLY A 643 -16.79 15.49 32.28
CA GLY A 643 -15.43 14.98 32.28
C GLY A 643 -15.04 14.42 30.89
N LYS A 644 -15.96 13.78 30.21
CA LYS A 644 -15.76 13.26 28.84
C LYS A 644 -15.53 14.38 27.83
N GLU A 645 -16.38 15.43 27.87
CA GLU A 645 -16.22 16.58 26.97
C GLU A 645 -14.86 17.27 27.17
N LEU A 646 -14.42 17.47 28.42
CA LEU A 646 -13.11 18.04 28.72
C LEU A 646 -11.98 17.11 28.22
N ALA A 647 -12.06 15.81 28.45
CA ALA A 647 -11.06 14.84 27.99
C ALA A 647 -10.94 14.84 26.47
N ILE A 648 -12.05 14.82 25.74
CA ILE A 648 -12.07 14.91 24.26
C ILE A 648 -11.49 16.25 23.79
N SER A 649 -11.77 17.36 24.49
CA SER A 649 -11.22 18.68 24.14
C SER A 649 -9.69 18.72 24.29
N ILE A 650 -9.14 18.07 25.32
CA ILE A 650 -7.70 17.93 25.53
C ILE A 650 -7.09 17.14 24.36
N LEU A 651 -7.68 16.01 23.97
CA LEU A 651 -7.18 15.20 22.85
C LEU A 651 -7.25 15.95 21.51
N LYS A 652 -8.32 16.68 21.25
CA LYS A 652 -8.43 17.54 20.07
C LYS A 652 -7.34 18.61 20.05
N LYS A 653 -7.01 19.20 21.22
CA LYS A 653 -5.93 20.18 21.33
C LYS A 653 -4.56 19.56 21.04
N LEU A 654 -4.29 18.35 21.53
CA LEU A 654 -3.06 17.62 21.21
C LEU A 654 -2.96 17.29 19.72
N ASN A 655 -4.06 16.91 19.06
CA ASN A 655 -4.09 16.69 17.61
C ASN A 655 -3.77 17.98 16.84
N GLN A 656 -4.30 19.14 17.27
CA GLN A 656 -3.96 20.43 16.65
C GLN A 656 -2.45 20.75 16.74
N TYR A 657 -1.79 20.40 17.85
CA TYR A 657 -0.33 20.54 17.95
C TYR A 657 0.39 19.61 16.98
N CYS A 658 0.01 18.37 16.89
CA CYS A 658 0.59 17.42 15.94
C CYS A 658 0.41 17.88 14.48
N GLU A 659 -0.77 18.35 14.12
CA GLU A 659 -1.06 18.90 12.80
C GLU A 659 -0.19 20.13 12.47
N LYS A 660 -0.07 21.07 13.41
CA LYS A 660 0.83 22.22 13.27
C LYS A 660 2.27 21.77 13.02
N TRP A 661 2.79 20.84 13.81
CA TRP A 661 4.17 20.35 13.66
C TRP A 661 4.39 19.55 12.36
N ASN A 662 3.39 18.81 11.90
CA ASN A 662 3.41 18.14 10.59
C ASN A 662 3.61 19.16 9.47
N ASN A 663 2.83 20.25 9.48
CA ASN A 663 2.91 21.30 8.48
C ASN A 663 4.24 22.09 8.52
N GLU A 664 4.82 22.26 9.73
CA GLU A 664 6.08 22.99 9.92
C GLU A 664 7.31 22.17 9.56
N THR A 665 7.27 20.84 9.71
CA THR A 665 8.47 20.01 9.66
C THR A 665 8.50 18.98 8.55
N GLY A 666 7.33 18.59 8.04
CA GLY A 666 7.19 17.44 7.13
C GLY A 666 7.33 16.06 7.83
N TYR A 667 7.58 16.02 9.15
CA TYR A 667 7.54 14.77 9.91
C TYR A 667 6.10 14.35 10.20
N GLY A 668 5.88 13.04 10.48
CA GLY A 668 4.55 12.49 10.78
C GLY A 668 4.24 12.44 12.27
N PHE A 669 3.90 13.57 12.91
CA PHE A 669 3.44 13.58 14.30
C PHE A 669 2.00 13.10 14.42
N SER A 670 1.71 12.32 15.48
CA SER A 670 0.34 11.88 15.78
C SER A 670 0.16 11.63 17.27
N VAL A 671 -1.07 11.87 17.76
CA VAL A 671 -1.44 11.60 19.16
C VAL A 671 -1.58 10.10 19.36
N TYR A 672 -0.94 9.60 20.40
CA TYR A 672 -0.83 8.17 20.72
C TYR A 672 -1.32 7.87 22.13
N GLY A 673 -2.37 7.06 22.24
CA GLY A 673 -2.79 6.48 23.52
C GLY A 673 -1.74 5.48 23.99
N THR A 674 -0.68 6.01 24.60
CA THR A 674 0.55 5.26 24.87
C THR A 674 0.28 4.06 25.77
N PRO A 675 0.60 2.84 25.37
CA PRO A 675 0.66 1.69 26.25
C PRO A 675 1.90 1.84 27.14
N ILE A 676 1.74 2.44 28.29
CA ILE A 676 2.85 2.67 29.22
C ILE A 676 2.94 1.57 30.26
N GLU A 677 4.14 1.07 30.45
CA GLU A 677 4.42 0.02 31.41
C GLU A 677 4.91 0.60 32.74
N SER A 678 6.21 0.70 32.93
CA SER A 678 6.81 1.23 34.17
C SER A 678 6.67 2.74 34.34
N THR A 679 6.25 3.45 33.29
CA THR A 679 6.10 4.92 33.32
C THR A 679 4.91 5.36 34.16
N THR A 680 3.86 4.56 34.29
CA THR A 680 2.72 4.83 35.19
C THR A 680 3.20 4.98 36.64
N TYR A 681 4.06 4.08 37.09
CA TYR A 681 4.69 4.15 38.41
C TYR A 681 5.61 5.35 38.56
N LYS A 682 6.50 5.59 37.57
CA LYS A 682 7.41 6.73 37.60
C LYS A 682 6.67 8.06 37.68
N PHE A 683 5.59 8.23 36.93
CA PHE A 683 4.78 9.44 36.93
C PHE A 683 4.03 9.59 38.27
N ALA A 684 3.46 8.52 38.81
CA ALA A 684 2.81 8.55 40.10
C ALA A 684 3.77 9.01 41.19
N ARG A 685 4.95 8.38 41.30
CA ARG A 685 5.98 8.74 42.27
C ARG A 685 6.47 10.18 42.12
N ALA A 686 6.61 10.68 40.91
CA ALA A 686 6.98 12.06 40.66
C ALA A 686 5.87 13.01 41.15
N ASN A 687 4.61 12.72 40.82
CA ASN A 687 3.46 13.54 41.24
C ASN A 687 3.33 13.57 42.79
N GLN A 688 3.49 12.40 43.43
CA GLN A 688 3.47 12.31 44.90
C GLN A 688 4.60 13.11 45.54
N ARG A 689 5.81 13.04 45.01
CA ARG A 689 6.97 13.81 45.53
C ARG A 689 6.76 15.30 45.39
N ASP A 690 6.22 15.77 44.24
CA ASP A 690 6.17 17.19 43.92
C ASP A 690 4.92 17.88 44.49
N PHE A 691 3.80 17.14 44.64
CA PHE A 691 2.50 17.70 45.07
C PHE A 691 1.88 17.02 46.30
N GLY A 692 2.52 15.96 46.85
CA GLY A 692 1.98 15.20 47.99
C GLY A 692 0.88 14.19 47.58
N ILE A 693 0.21 13.66 48.60
CA ILE A 693 -0.88 12.68 48.41
C ILE A 693 -2.21 13.41 48.31
N ILE A 694 -2.88 13.26 47.20
CA ILE A 694 -4.21 13.82 46.93
C ILE A 694 -5.14 12.62 46.66
N PRO A 695 -6.24 12.44 47.43
CA PRO A 695 -7.19 11.35 47.25
C PRO A 695 -7.65 11.22 45.82
N GLU A 696 -7.74 9.97 45.30
CA GLU A 696 -8.15 9.59 43.95
C GLU A 696 -7.28 10.15 42.80
N VAL A 697 -6.27 11.03 43.07
CA VAL A 697 -5.43 11.65 42.05
C VAL A 697 -3.96 11.19 42.15
N THR A 698 -3.34 11.29 43.31
CA THR A 698 -1.95 10.85 43.58
C THR A 698 -1.85 9.81 44.68
N GLU A 699 -2.96 9.26 45.11
CA GLU A 699 -3.05 8.30 46.25
C GLU A 699 -2.34 6.98 45.94
N TYR A 700 -2.38 6.55 44.68
CA TYR A 700 -1.86 5.25 44.25
C TYR A 700 -0.46 5.37 43.65
N ASP A 701 0.32 4.27 43.72
CA ASP A 701 1.67 4.19 43.14
C ASP A 701 1.65 3.99 41.62
N TYR A 702 0.53 4.22 40.94
CA TYR A 702 0.36 4.25 39.50
C TYR A 702 -0.65 5.33 39.14
N ILE A 703 -0.58 5.78 37.85
CA ILE A 703 -1.61 6.58 37.20
C ILE A 703 -2.28 5.74 36.10
N THR A 704 -3.46 6.15 35.71
CA THR A 704 -4.23 5.48 34.65
C THR A 704 -3.49 5.59 33.31
N ASN A 705 -3.47 4.50 32.55
CA ASN A 705 -2.93 4.49 31.20
C ASN A 705 -3.74 5.40 30.29
N SER A 706 -3.06 6.25 29.52
CA SER A 706 -3.64 7.11 28.48
C SER A 706 -5.07 7.58 28.80
N TYR A 707 -6.06 7.15 28.00
CA TYR A 707 -7.48 7.50 28.09
C TYR A 707 -8.33 6.47 28.84
N HIS A 708 -7.75 5.37 29.28
CA HIS A 708 -8.53 4.26 29.85
C HIS A 708 -9.33 4.72 31.07
N ILE A 709 -10.48 4.09 31.24
CA ILE A 709 -11.25 4.21 32.47
C ILE A 709 -10.41 3.64 33.62
N ASN A 710 -10.46 4.30 34.77
CA ASN A 710 -9.67 3.87 35.92
C ASN A 710 -10.00 2.42 36.28
N VAL A 711 -8.97 1.63 36.55
CA VAL A 711 -9.09 0.18 36.82
C VAL A 711 -9.98 -0.16 38.02
N ARG A 712 -10.23 0.81 38.91
CA ARG A 712 -11.08 0.70 40.09
C ARG A 712 -12.53 1.13 39.88
N GLU A 713 -12.83 1.73 38.72
CA GLU A 713 -14.17 2.22 38.44
C GLU A 713 -15.07 1.07 38.00
N GLU A 714 -16.19 0.90 38.68
CA GLU A 714 -17.18 -0.15 38.37
C GLU A 714 -17.96 0.28 37.11
N ILE A 715 -17.75 -0.44 36.04
CA ILE A 715 -18.40 -0.25 34.75
C ILE A 715 -18.46 -1.57 34.02
N ASP A 716 -19.54 -1.84 33.26
CA ASP A 716 -19.61 -3.05 32.48
C ASP A 716 -18.77 -2.98 31.18
N ALA A 717 -18.48 -4.13 30.58
CA ALA A 717 -17.63 -4.24 29.41
C ALA A 717 -18.18 -3.47 28.19
N PHE A 718 -19.49 -3.46 28.01
CA PHE A 718 -20.15 -2.83 26.86
C PHE A 718 -20.12 -1.31 26.99
N GLU A 719 -20.44 -0.79 28.16
CA GLU A 719 -20.40 0.63 28.45
C GLU A 719 -18.95 1.15 28.40
N LYS A 720 -17.99 0.41 28.97
CA LYS A 720 -16.56 0.75 28.92
C LYS A 720 -16.07 0.87 27.48
N LEU A 721 -16.32 -0.12 26.64
CA LEU A 721 -15.88 -0.12 25.23
C LEU A 721 -16.56 1.00 24.44
N THR A 722 -17.83 1.30 24.72
CA THR A 722 -18.57 2.38 24.08
C THR A 722 -18.01 3.75 24.45
N LEU A 723 -17.65 3.97 25.71
CA LEU A 723 -17.01 5.23 26.15
C LEU A 723 -15.59 5.37 25.58
N GLU A 724 -14.77 4.32 25.66
CA GLU A 724 -13.39 4.35 25.22
C GLU A 724 -13.26 4.46 23.70
N SER A 725 -14.28 4.07 22.89
CA SER A 725 -14.27 4.24 21.45
C SER A 725 -14.09 5.69 21.04
N GLN A 726 -14.73 6.63 21.74
CA GLN A 726 -14.67 8.07 21.46
C GLN A 726 -13.26 8.67 21.70
N PHE A 727 -12.50 8.07 22.62
CA PHE A 727 -11.11 8.45 22.85
C PHE A 727 -10.17 7.82 21.81
N GLN A 728 -10.46 6.60 21.34
CA GLN A 728 -9.71 5.97 20.25
C GLN A 728 -9.81 6.79 18.94
N GLU A 729 -10.98 7.34 18.64
CA GLU A 729 -11.19 8.22 17.49
C GLU A 729 -10.28 9.45 17.50
N ASN A 730 -9.91 9.92 18.70
CA ASN A 730 -9.05 11.09 18.91
C ASN A 730 -7.58 10.72 19.16
N SER A 731 -7.21 9.43 19.14
CA SER A 731 -5.85 8.94 19.36
C SER A 731 -5.33 8.23 18.11
N LEU A 732 -5.29 8.97 16.99
CA LEU A 732 -5.02 8.45 15.64
C LEU A 732 -3.63 7.84 15.46
N GLY A 733 -2.67 8.15 16.33
CA GLY A 733 -1.34 7.55 16.36
C GLY A 733 -1.31 6.11 16.87
N GLY A 734 -2.43 5.61 17.38
CA GLY A 734 -2.63 4.26 17.90
C GLY A 734 -3.28 4.27 19.27
N ALA A 735 -4.18 3.31 19.48
CA ALA A 735 -4.89 3.13 20.74
C ALA A 735 -5.38 1.68 20.87
N ILE A 736 -5.38 1.13 22.07
CA ILE A 736 -5.85 -0.22 22.37
C ILE A 736 -6.68 -0.14 23.64
N SER A 737 -7.91 -0.66 23.61
CA SER A 737 -8.75 -0.82 24.79
C SER A 737 -8.73 -2.24 25.31
N TYR A 738 -9.03 -2.42 26.57
CA TYR A 738 -9.14 -3.77 27.17
C TYR A 738 -10.26 -3.82 28.21
N VAL A 739 -10.84 -5.02 28.34
CA VAL A 739 -11.80 -5.31 29.39
C VAL A 739 -11.29 -6.46 30.27
N GLU A 740 -11.46 -6.31 31.56
CA GLU A 740 -11.14 -7.35 32.55
C GLU A 740 -12.35 -8.27 32.72
N VAL A 741 -12.17 -9.54 32.40
CA VAL A 741 -13.24 -10.56 32.53
C VAL A 741 -12.78 -11.70 33.42
N PRO A 742 -13.73 -12.39 34.13
CA PRO A 742 -13.37 -13.55 34.93
C PRO A 742 -12.82 -14.70 34.07
N ASP A 743 -12.59 -15.84 34.66
CA ASP A 743 -12.28 -17.05 33.87
C ASP A 743 -13.49 -17.39 32.97
N MET A 744 -13.27 -17.30 31.65
CA MET A 744 -14.30 -17.44 30.63
C MET A 744 -14.29 -18.81 29.95
N ASN A 745 -13.52 -19.79 30.44
CA ASN A 745 -13.40 -21.11 29.79
C ASN A 745 -14.77 -21.82 29.68
N GLU A 746 -15.65 -21.63 30.65
CA GLU A 746 -17.00 -22.24 30.69
C GLU A 746 -18.09 -21.30 30.13
N ASN A 747 -17.76 -20.07 29.72
CA ASN A 747 -18.72 -19.07 29.23
C ASN A 747 -18.32 -18.43 27.91
N ILE A 748 -18.05 -19.27 26.91
CA ILE A 748 -17.72 -18.80 25.54
C ILE A 748 -18.82 -17.90 24.93
N PRO A 749 -20.14 -18.13 25.17
CA PRO A 749 -21.16 -17.21 24.64
C PRO A 749 -20.99 -15.77 25.07
N ALA A 750 -20.62 -15.48 26.32
CA ALA A 750 -20.38 -14.11 26.77
C ALA A 750 -19.16 -13.47 26.05
N VAL A 751 -18.12 -14.25 25.78
CA VAL A 751 -16.98 -13.77 24.99
C VAL A 751 -17.42 -13.39 23.57
N LEU A 752 -18.28 -14.19 22.94
CA LEU A 752 -18.81 -13.93 21.60
C LEU A 752 -19.68 -12.65 21.57
N GLU A 753 -20.46 -12.39 22.62
CA GLU A 753 -21.24 -11.16 22.72
C GLU A 753 -20.34 -9.93 22.86
N ILE A 754 -19.27 -9.99 23.64
CA ILE A 754 -18.28 -8.91 23.73
C ILE A 754 -17.60 -8.71 22.37
N MET A 755 -17.22 -9.79 21.67
CA MET A 755 -16.61 -9.69 20.34
C MET A 755 -17.55 -9.03 19.34
N LYS A 756 -18.84 -9.34 19.39
CA LYS A 756 -19.85 -8.69 18.55
C LYS A 756 -19.97 -7.20 18.88
N HIS A 757 -19.95 -6.83 20.15
CA HIS A 757 -19.96 -5.44 20.58
C HIS A 757 -18.69 -4.71 20.11
N ILE A 758 -17.49 -5.33 20.19
CA ILE A 758 -16.26 -4.78 19.64
C ILE A 758 -16.43 -4.50 18.13
N TYR A 759 -16.99 -5.47 17.37
CA TYR A 759 -17.24 -5.29 15.95
C TYR A 759 -18.10 -4.07 15.65
N ASP A 760 -19.13 -3.82 16.47
CA ASP A 760 -20.10 -2.75 16.24
C ASP A 760 -19.65 -1.38 16.76
N THR A 761 -18.71 -1.30 17.71
CA THR A 761 -18.51 -0.09 18.53
C THR A 761 -17.10 0.46 18.54
N ILE A 762 -16.06 -0.38 18.63
CA ILE A 762 -14.69 0.08 18.88
C ILE A 762 -13.70 -0.51 17.90
N MET A 763 -12.70 0.29 17.50
CA MET A 763 -11.74 -0.09 16.47
C MET A 763 -10.85 -1.26 16.89
N TYR A 764 -10.29 -1.19 18.11
CA TYR A 764 -9.30 -2.16 18.61
C TYR A 764 -9.49 -2.41 20.10
N ALA A 765 -9.79 -3.67 20.44
CA ALA A 765 -9.94 -4.08 21.83
C ALA A 765 -9.40 -5.49 22.08
N GLU A 766 -9.16 -5.79 23.34
CA GLU A 766 -8.68 -7.06 23.84
C GLU A 766 -9.39 -7.46 25.14
N LEU A 767 -9.46 -8.77 25.39
CA LEU A 767 -10.07 -9.32 26.60
C LEU A 767 -8.99 -9.90 27.52
N ASN A 768 -8.97 -9.46 28.77
CA ASN A 768 -8.09 -9.95 29.83
C ASN A 768 -8.85 -10.98 30.66
N THR A 769 -8.69 -12.24 30.34
CA THR A 769 -9.26 -13.34 31.11
C THR A 769 -8.33 -13.73 32.25
N ARG A 770 -8.86 -14.29 33.32
CA ARG A 770 -8.07 -14.70 34.48
C ARG A 770 -7.92 -16.22 34.56
N SER A 771 -7.15 -16.78 33.65
CA SER A 771 -6.88 -18.21 33.50
C SER A 771 -5.44 -18.52 33.93
N ASP A 772 -5.19 -18.43 35.28
CA ASP A 772 -3.90 -18.75 35.86
C ASP A 772 -3.80 -20.25 36.16
N TYR A 773 -2.56 -20.71 36.41
CA TYR A 773 -2.28 -22.10 36.74
C TYR A 773 -1.33 -22.23 37.95
N CYS A 774 -1.65 -23.11 38.88
CA CYS A 774 -0.78 -23.45 40.00
C CYS A 774 -0.12 -24.81 39.77
N GLY A 775 1.24 -24.83 39.62
CA GLY A 775 1.99 -26.07 39.43
C GLY A 775 2.03 -27.00 40.60
N CYS A 776 1.73 -26.49 41.83
CA CYS A 776 1.73 -27.33 43.04
C CYS A 776 0.48 -28.23 43.19
N CYS A 777 -0.68 -27.75 42.75
CA CYS A 777 -1.93 -28.47 42.95
C CYS A 777 -2.76 -28.67 41.69
N GLY A 778 -2.29 -28.17 40.53
CA GLY A 778 -3.01 -28.28 39.26
C GLY A 778 -4.21 -27.36 39.15
N TYR A 779 -4.41 -26.39 40.06
CA TYR A 779 -5.51 -25.42 39.99
C TYR A 779 -5.44 -24.59 38.71
N THR A 780 -6.55 -24.46 38.02
CA THR A 780 -6.74 -23.57 36.87
C THR A 780 -7.83 -22.57 37.21
N GLY A 781 -7.60 -21.29 37.00
CA GLY A 781 -8.51 -20.19 37.32
C GLY A 781 -7.80 -18.99 37.91
N GLU A 782 -8.50 -18.05 38.50
CA GLU A 782 -7.88 -16.83 39.03
C GLU A 782 -7.03 -17.11 40.28
N ILE A 783 -5.74 -16.78 40.19
CA ILE A 783 -4.85 -16.68 41.37
C ILE A 783 -4.87 -15.23 41.86
N LYS A 784 -5.22 -15.02 43.14
CA LYS A 784 -5.46 -13.70 43.68
C LYS A 784 -4.18 -13.02 44.17
N LEU A 785 -4.09 -11.73 43.91
CA LEU A 785 -3.08 -10.85 44.47
C LEU A 785 -3.64 -10.20 45.76
N SER A 786 -2.97 -10.35 46.87
CA SER A 786 -3.35 -9.75 48.13
C SER A 786 -2.31 -8.74 48.60
N LYS A 787 -2.74 -7.62 49.13
CA LYS A 787 -1.87 -6.62 49.76
C LYS A 787 -1.66 -7.01 51.23
N THR A 788 -0.40 -7.05 51.68
CA THR A 788 0.01 -7.33 53.05
C THR A 788 0.85 -6.17 53.59
N ASP A 789 1.20 -6.18 54.86
CA ASP A 789 2.10 -5.15 55.45
C ASP A 789 3.48 -5.14 54.84
N ASN A 790 3.89 -6.26 54.19
CA ASN A 790 5.20 -6.44 53.52
C ASN A 790 5.12 -6.29 52.00
N GLY A 791 4.02 -5.79 51.45
CA GLY A 791 3.84 -5.64 50.02
C GLY A 791 2.77 -6.54 49.43
N TYR A 792 2.89 -6.91 48.12
CA TYR A 792 1.90 -7.71 47.42
C TYR A 792 2.33 -9.18 47.30
N ILE A 793 1.41 -10.12 47.57
CA ILE A 793 1.67 -11.56 47.50
C ILE A 793 0.61 -12.24 46.64
N TRP A 794 1.03 -13.08 45.72
CA TRP A 794 0.17 -13.96 44.95
C TRP A 794 -0.09 -15.24 45.74
N LYS A 795 -1.36 -15.68 45.83
CA LYS A 795 -1.74 -16.85 46.61
C LYS A 795 -2.72 -17.73 45.84
N CYS A 796 -2.37 -19.00 45.72
CA CYS A 796 -3.28 -19.99 45.12
C CYS A 796 -4.49 -20.20 46.01
N PRO A 797 -5.73 -20.03 45.52
CA PRO A 797 -6.93 -20.20 46.37
C PRO A 797 -7.18 -21.66 46.78
N ASN A 798 -6.63 -22.64 46.07
CA ASN A 798 -6.84 -24.05 46.32
C ASN A 798 -5.84 -24.61 47.35
N CYS A 799 -4.54 -24.36 47.19
CA CYS A 799 -3.52 -24.99 48.06
C CYS A 799 -2.76 -23.99 48.94
N GLY A 800 -3.02 -22.69 48.79
CA GLY A 800 -2.34 -21.63 49.55
C GLY A 800 -0.88 -21.38 49.13
N ASN A 801 -0.40 -21.98 48.05
CA ASN A 801 0.94 -21.73 47.54
C ASN A 801 1.15 -20.22 47.25
N GLU A 802 2.31 -19.68 47.69
CA GLU A 802 2.72 -18.27 47.55
C GLU A 802 3.98 -18.14 46.72
N ASP A 803 4.62 -19.25 46.32
CA ASP A 803 5.81 -19.22 45.47
C ASP A 803 5.41 -19.01 44.01
N ILE A 804 5.67 -17.81 43.51
CA ILE A 804 5.35 -17.41 42.14
C ILE A 804 6.09 -18.23 41.06
N ASN A 805 7.25 -18.85 41.39
CA ASN A 805 7.98 -19.71 40.48
C ASN A 805 7.23 -21.03 40.17
N ASN A 806 6.35 -21.43 41.05
CA ASN A 806 5.47 -22.58 40.88
C ASN A 806 4.06 -22.20 40.39
N MET A 807 3.90 -20.98 39.89
CA MET A 807 2.65 -20.49 39.32
C MET A 807 2.87 -19.94 37.91
N THR A 808 1.88 -20.16 37.06
CA THR A 808 1.82 -19.45 35.76
C THR A 808 0.72 -18.42 35.85
N ILE A 809 1.11 -17.18 36.20
CA ILE A 809 0.22 -16.04 36.28
C ILE A 809 0.53 -15.15 35.09
N VAL A 810 -0.45 -14.96 34.22
CA VAL A 810 -0.30 -14.14 33.03
C VAL A 810 -1.21 -12.93 33.18
N ARG A 811 -0.64 -11.75 33.02
CA ARG A 811 -1.40 -10.49 33.02
C ARG A 811 -1.02 -9.65 31.83
N ARG A 812 -2.00 -8.98 31.29
CA ARG A 812 -1.78 -8.06 30.22
C ARG A 812 -1.45 -6.67 30.80
N VAL A 813 -0.44 -6.07 30.22
CA VAL A 813 -0.03 -4.70 30.53
C VAL A 813 -0.10 -3.91 29.25
N CYS A 814 -1.23 -3.30 29.01
CA CYS A 814 -1.44 -2.35 27.95
C CYS A 814 -0.70 -2.67 26.62
N GLY A 815 -1.14 -3.70 25.92
CA GLY A 815 -0.54 -4.11 24.64
C GLY A 815 0.51 -5.24 24.73
N TYR A 816 0.95 -5.63 25.93
CA TYR A 816 1.83 -6.78 26.16
C TYR A 816 1.15 -7.82 27.03
N LEU A 817 1.29 -9.06 26.59
CA LEU A 817 0.98 -10.21 27.42
C LEU A 817 2.28 -10.69 28.07
N GLY A 818 2.33 -10.73 29.38
CA GLY A 818 3.53 -11.13 30.12
C GLY A 818 3.23 -12.05 31.28
N GLN A 819 4.10 -13.04 31.47
CA GLN A 819 4.09 -13.82 32.69
C GLN A 819 4.57 -12.91 33.82
N VAL A 820 3.80 -12.89 34.93
CA VAL A 820 4.18 -12.18 36.12
C VAL A 820 5.35 -12.94 36.78
N SER A 821 6.47 -12.23 37.03
CA SER A 821 7.68 -12.78 37.62
C SER A 821 8.11 -11.95 38.83
N ASN A 822 9.07 -12.42 39.58
CA ASN A 822 9.72 -11.63 40.62
C ASN A 822 10.38 -10.37 40.02
N GLY A 823 10.13 -9.20 40.60
CA GLY A 823 10.70 -7.91 40.18
C GLY A 823 9.73 -6.98 39.40
N VAL A 824 8.46 -7.33 39.34
CA VAL A 824 7.38 -6.39 38.92
C VAL A 824 7.28 -5.28 39.98
N ASN A 825 7.27 -3.98 39.55
CA ASN A 825 7.23 -2.86 40.50
C ASN A 825 5.86 -2.72 41.20
N ASP A 826 5.89 -2.09 42.39
CA ASP A 826 4.70 -1.95 43.24
C ASP A 826 3.54 -1.22 42.57
N GLY A 827 3.79 -0.24 41.73
CA GLY A 827 2.74 0.46 41.00
C GLY A 827 1.97 -0.49 40.07
N ARG A 828 2.68 -1.42 39.43
CA ARG A 828 2.05 -2.44 38.58
C ARG A 828 1.29 -3.49 39.40
N LEU A 829 1.83 -3.91 40.51
CA LEU A 829 1.13 -4.80 41.42
C LEU A 829 -0.12 -4.09 42.03
N GLY A 830 -0.02 -2.80 42.32
CA GLY A 830 -1.14 -1.97 42.73
C GLY A 830 -2.22 -1.83 41.68
N ASP A 831 -1.84 -1.67 40.40
CA ASP A 831 -2.76 -1.68 39.25
C ASP A 831 -3.47 -3.03 39.13
N TYR A 832 -2.76 -4.17 39.15
CA TYR A 832 -3.35 -5.51 39.12
C TYR A 832 -4.31 -5.78 40.30
N HIS A 833 -3.92 -5.35 41.47
CA HIS A 833 -4.75 -5.48 42.67
C HIS A 833 -6.04 -4.64 42.61
N GLY A 834 -5.95 -3.47 41.96
CA GLY A 834 -7.07 -2.53 41.84
C GLY A 834 -8.08 -2.88 40.77
N ARG A 835 -7.75 -3.79 39.81
CA ARG A 835 -8.61 -4.07 38.68
C ARG A 835 -9.93 -4.74 39.06
N VAL A 836 -11.03 -4.05 38.77
CA VAL A 836 -12.37 -4.62 38.85
C VAL A 836 -12.70 -5.42 37.59
N LEU A 837 -13.64 -6.34 37.74
CA LEU A 837 -14.18 -7.10 36.61
C LEU A 837 -15.29 -6.29 35.94
N HIS A 838 -15.36 -6.38 34.64
CA HIS A 838 -16.34 -5.66 33.80
C HIS A 838 -17.54 -6.53 33.35
N LEU A 839 -17.73 -7.74 33.97
CA LEU A 839 -18.86 -8.64 33.72
C LEU A 839 -19.53 -8.98 35.02
#